data_dfb3a1dbd71d4671d31097f6c3c3de78
#
_entry.id   dfb3a1dbd71d4671d31097f6c3c3de78
#
_cell.length_a   1.000
_cell.length_b   1.000
_cell.length_c   1.000
_cell.angle_alpha   90.00
_cell.angle_beta   90.00
_cell.angle_gamma   90.00
#
_symmetry.space_group_name_H-M   'P 1'
#
loop_
_entity.id
_entity.type
_entity.pdbx_description
1 polymer ?
#
loop_
_entity_poly.entity_id
_entity_poly.type
_entity_poly.pdbx_seq_one_letter_code
_entity_poly.pdbx_strand_id
1 'polypeptide(L)'
;MKQIFTRRPIVIINHKDSDLEAIHPQSVIIACDNIATNGRRYLDFGSLCYVRRKSTSSRNRHRSYVGVKVDQTSLDIKRLPAARKLIEAARLKQNFASTIGLFSTTRPFFDWIDDQEKEYSFDQGESIKEAYSDYTQNLLYRVNISGIREGAIKLSTASRLQTSARLVVSFATGMHDKEVVALATYITQIHERGHINLKQPSTGSQAKTFATLVNFVEEAHRILVKGNQFPMCLVSPGCEPYYLHNIQQGSKKVKEAKFSVLRMLDVSPQFPTWKEVKDHYNLTGPAWKNFHLHYNYEQQSKRQIINNTNLRCDLRLQLANHSMTAGMLAFIAATGCNLSIAQDLDITSLEIVPSTQGQRFYGTKARANGKAVSPEFGARFTPIFKKILELREWILNGRKSHLVFPISPKGMGTIGYIGTSAFQTLRTLLKKAHPNTVWVSPIHWRKNVSYQYLSNSGGDLALTAEKLGNTEITVRKNYSRPALEDFAAQLSGFFEAMHLAAVARTRDANLIPVQITKEKRPEAITSVGSCGKRTVTEPRRAQGFTELAPEPSCRHPETCLFCDFYAVHADEEDIRRLLSLRYLIQATRSKHEHEYWDIKFGSTIHRIDEVIAAINDTDISLGDTIRRIRNEVDSGHLDSFWAIHFDTLVYVGTIS
;
A
#
# COMPACT_ATOMS: atom_id res chain seq x y z
N MET A 1 -36.36 2.60 36.22
CA MET A 1 -35.35 2.99 37.24
C MET A 1 -34.17 3.66 36.58
N LYS A 2 -33.69 4.85 37.09
CA LYS A 2 -32.41 5.41 36.58
C LYS A 2 -31.27 4.49 36.90
N GLN A 3 -30.54 4.00 35.90
CA GLN A 3 -29.34 3.16 36.09
C GLN A 3 -28.28 3.98 36.84
N ILE A 4 -27.92 3.52 38.05
CA ILE A 4 -26.92 4.18 38.89
C ILE A 4 -25.57 3.51 38.68
N PHE A 5 -24.75 4.09 37.80
CA PHE A 5 -23.38 3.62 37.59
C PHE A 5 -22.44 4.22 38.66
N THR A 6 -21.87 3.36 39.48
CA THR A 6 -20.98 3.73 40.59
C THR A 6 -19.56 3.26 40.35
N ARG A 7 -18.61 3.79 41.13
CA ARG A 7 -17.24 3.22 41.20
C ARG A 7 -17.28 1.92 41.99
N ARG A 8 -16.48 0.96 41.62
CA ARG A 8 -16.28 -0.28 42.36
C ARG A 8 -14.86 -0.33 42.94
N PRO A 9 -14.58 -1.21 43.92
CA PRO A 9 -13.21 -1.53 44.32
C PRO A 9 -12.41 -2.03 43.13
N ILE A 10 -11.18 -1.53 42.96
CA ILE A 10 -10.30 -1.93 41.88
C ILE A 10 -8.91 -2.29 42.41
N VAL A 11 -8.34 -3.33 41.85
CA VAL A 11 -6.96 -3.77 42.07
C VAL A 11 -6.24 -3.63 40.72
N ILE A 12 -5.20 -2.80 40.70
CA ILE A 12 -4.38 -2.60 39.49
C ILE A 12 -3.20 -3.53 39.60
N ILE A 13 -3.08 -4.45 38.64
CA ILE A 13 -1.94 -5.35 38.50
C ILE A 13 -1.13 -4.95 37.28
N ASN A 14 0.18 -5.04 37.36
CA ASN A 14 1.01 -4.87 36.18
C ASN A 14 1.00 -6.16 35.36
N HIS A 15 1.15 -6.00 34.04
CA HIS A 15 1.14 -7.12 33.11
C HIS A 15 2.15 -8.23 33.43
N LYS A 16 3.22 -7.94 34.18
CA LYS A 16 4.30 -8.88 34.51
C LYS A 16 4.31 -9.35 36.00
N ASP A 17 3.39 -8.86 36.81
CA ASP A 17 3.36 -9.26 38.24
C ASP A 17 2.91 -10.71 38.40
N SER A 18 3.51 -11.44 39.38
CA SER A 18 3.36 -12.88 39.52
C SER A 18 2.25 -13.34 40.47
N ASP A 19 1.84 -12.53 41.44
CA ASP A 19 0.89 -12.95 42.50
C ASP A 19 -0.56 -12.54 42.19
N LEU A 20 -1.43 -13.54 41.95
CA LEU A 20 -2.85 -13.35 41.70
C LEU A 20 -3.80 -14.24 42.54
N GLU A 21 -3.30 -15.15 43.32
CA GLU A 21 -4.15 -16.19 43.93
C GLU A 21 -5.22 -15.63 44.86
N ALA A 22 -5.00 -14.46 45.48
CA ALA A 22 -5.91 -13.82 46.44
C ALA A 22 -6.83 -12.74 45.84
N ILE A 23 -6.77 -12.42 44.52
CA ILE A 23 -7.48 -11.27 43.97
C ILE A 23 -8.82 -11.67 43.35
N HIS A 24 -9.88 -10.97 43.73
CA HIS A 24 -11.22 -11.13 43.15
C HIS A 24 -11.27 -10.67 41.69
N PRO A 25 -11.61 -11.54 40.72
CA PRO A 25 -11.58 -11.21 39.28
C PRO A 25 -12.35 -9.95 38.92
N GLN A 26 -13.50 -9.69 39.55
CA GLN A 26 -14.33 -8.50 39.30
C GLN A 26 -13.67 -7.18 39.68
N SER A 27 -12.57 -7.19 40.42
CA SER A 27 -11.83 -5.98 40.81
C SER A 27 -10.63 -5.68 39.89
N VAL A 28 -10.21 -6.64 39.07
CA VAL A 28 -8.92 -6.58 38.39
C VAL A 28 -8.91 -5.62 37.19
N ILE A 29 -7.89 -4.76 37.17
CA ILE A 29 -7.48 -3.93 36.02
C ILE A 29 -6.04 -4.27 35.70
N ILE A 30 -5.75 -4.67 34.47
CA ILE A 30 -4.37 -4.88 34.02
C ILE A 30 -3.82 -3.55 33.50
N ALA A 31 -2.74 -3.07 34.12
CA ALA A 31 -2.00 -1.91 33.66
C ALA A 31 -0.91 -2.38 32.67
N CYS A 32 -0.93 -1.80 31.49
CA CYS A 32 0.06 -2.05 30.46
C CYS A 32 0.80 -0.74 30.16
N ASP A 33 2.11 -0.74 30.37
CA ASP A 33 2.93 0.41 30.02
C ASP A 33 3.05 0.51 28.49
N ASN A 34 2.68 1.64 27.97
CA ASN A 34 2.84 1.94 26.55
C ASN A 34 4.13 2.73 26.36
N ILE A 35 5.21 2.02 26.09
CA ILE A 35 6.55 2.59 25.87
C ILE A 35 6.53 3.70 24.78
N ALA A 36 5.66 3.53 23.75
CA ALA A 36 5.56 4.49 22.64
C ALA A 36 5.04 5.87 23.02
N THR A 37 4.21 5.95 24.04
CA THR A 37 3.54 7.22 24.40
C THR A 37 3.86 7.66 25.80
N ASN A 38 4.74 6.97 26.52
CA ASN A 38 4.91 7.11 27.96
C ASN A 38 3.59 7.11 28.74
N GLY A 39 2.59 6.49 28.15
CA GLY A 39 1.27 6.39 28.70
C GLY A 39 1.02 4.99 29.26
N ARG A 40 0.31 4.92 30.35
CA ARG A 40 -0.21 3.67 30.91
C ARG A 40 -1.60 3.43 30.37
N ARG A 41 -1.84 2.25 29.78
CA ARG A 41 -3.18 1.79 29.43
C ARG A 41 -3.72 0.87 30.50
N TYR A 42 -4.97 1.08 30.84
CA TYR A 42 -5.68 0.29 31.82
C TYR A 42 -6.75 -0.55 31.13
N LEU A 43 -6.61 -1.87 31.25
CA LEU A 43 -7.52 -2.86 30.65
C LEU A 43 -8.39 -3.44 31.77
N ASP A 44 -9.64 -3.01 31.79
CA ASP A 44 -10.56 -3.32 32.88
C ASP A 44 -11.28 -4.66 32.64
N PHE A 45 -10.55 -5.77 32.85
CA PHE A 45 -11.10 -7.11 32.75
C PHE A 45 -12.18 -7.37 33.79
N GLY A 46 -12.04 -6.82 35.00
CA GLY A 46 -13.02 -7.02 36.07
C GLY A 46 -14.40 -6.43 35.74
N SER A 47 -14.47 -5.41 34.87
CA SER A 47 -15.75 -4.88 34.44
C SER A 47 -16.59 -5.87 33.63
N LEU A 48 -15.98 -6.90 33.01
CA LEU A 48 -16.67 -7.94 32.25
C LEU A 48 -17.54 -8.86 33.12
N CYS A 49 -17.30 -8.87 34.43
CA CYS A 49 -18.13 -9.59 35.39
C CYS A 49 -19.49 -8.93 35.65
N TYR A 50 -19.70 -7.70 35.21
CA TYR A 50 -20.95 -6.96 35.43
C TYR A 50 -21.73 -6.87 34.11
N VAL A 51 -23.03 -7.19 34.15
CA VAL A 51 -23.93 -7.11 32.99
C VAL A 51 -24.11 -5.66 32.59
N ARG A 52 -24.38 -4.78 33.53
CA ARG A 52 -24.56 -3.34 33.27
C ARG A 52 -23.30 -2.56 33.61
N ARG A 53 -22.59 -2.11 32.56
CA ARG A 53 -21.37 -1.32 32.67
C ARG A 53 -21.40 -0.12 31.72
N LYS A 54 -20.81 0.98 32.14
CA LYS A 54 -20.77 2.21 31.34
C LYS A 54 -19.78 2.04 30.20
N SER A 55 -20.18 2.41 29.00
CA SER A 55 -19.27 2.50 27.86
C SER A 55 -18.08 3.44 28.18
N THR A 56 -16.86 2.98 27.98
CA THR A 56 -15.65 3.81 28.11
C THR A 56 -15.45 4.64 26.85
N SER A 57 -15.69 5.93 26.89
CA SER A 57 -15.21 6.81 25.84
C SER A 57 -13.69 6.99 25.96
N SER A 58 -12.96 6.88 24.85
CA SER A 58 -11.50 7.00 24.78
C SER A 58 -10.95 8.39 25.19
N ARG A 59 -11.82 9.36 25.45
CA ARG A 59 -11.49 10.77 25.76
C ARG A 59 -11.16 11.07 27.23
N ASN A 60 -11.25 10.09 28.13
CA ASN A 60 -11.12 10.34 29.58
C ASN A 60 -9.70 10.09 30.12
N ARG A 61 -8.66 10.70 29.54
CA ARG A 61 -7.26 10.54 29.95
C ARG A 61 -6.86 11.21 31.28
N HIS A 62 -7.72 12.02 31.88
CA HIS A 62 -7.40 12.83 33.07
C HIS A 62 -8.30 12.56 34.28
N ARG A 63 -8.80 11.33 34.45
CA ARG A 63 -9.65 10.99 35.57
C ARG A 63 -8.88 10.28 36.69
N SER A 64 -9.15 10.68 37.91
CA SER A 64 -8.65 10.04 39.14
C SER A 64 -9.08 8.57 39.30
N TYR A 65 -10.04 8.09 38.51
CA TYR A 65 -10.52 6.70 38.49
C TYR A 65 -10.33 6.10 37.10
N VAL A 66 -9.52 5.07 37.03
CA VAL A 66 -9.15 4.41 35.77
C VAL A 66 -10.07 3.25 35.36
N GLY A 67 -10.96 2.81 36.29
CA GLY A 67 -11.91 1.72 36.05
C GLY A 67 -13.17 2.17 35.30
N VAL A 68 -13.91 1.20 34.78
CA VAL A 68 -15.25 1.38 34.24
C VAL A 68 -16.26 1.48 35.40
N LYS A 69 -17.14 2.47 35.36
CA LYS A 69 -18.27 2.53 36.29
C LYS A 69 -19.29 1.45 35.93
N VAL A 70 -19.79 0.75 36.93
CA VAL A 70 -20.73 -0.37 36.80
C VAL A 70 -21.97 -0.17 37.68
N ASP A 71 -23.04 -0.83 37.35
CA ASP A 71 -24.13 -1.06 38.29
C ASP A 71 -23.74 -2.27 39.14
N GLN A 72 -23.46 -2.04 40.42
CA GLN A 72 -22.96 -3.07 41.32
C GLN A 72 -23.97 -4.20 41.53
N THR A 73 -25.26 -3.96 41.38
CA THR A 73 -26.31 -4.99 41.49
C THR A 73 -26.32 -5.94 40.29
N SER A 74 -25.61 -5.61 39.21
CA SER A 74 -25.52 -6.42 38.02
C SER A 74 -24.28 -7.33 37.97
N LEU A 75 -23.63 -7.56 39.11
CA LEU A 75 -22.53 -8.51 39.21
C LEU A 75 -23.06 -9.91 38.91
N ASP A 76 -22.54 -10.53 37.88
CA ASP A 76 -22.81 -11.95 37.56
C ASP A 76 -21.68 -12.82 38.07
N ILE A 77 -21.95 -13.48 39.18
CA ILE A 77 -20.99 -14.38 39.85
C ILE A 77 -20.59 -15.55 38.96
N LYS A 78 -21.47 -16.00 38.06
CA LYS A 78 -21.24 -17.10 37.12
C LYS A 78 -20.13 -16.82 36.10
N ARG A 79 -19.82 -15.52 35.85
CA ARG A 79 -18.71 -15.11 34.99
C ARG A 79 -17.34 -15.15 35.63
N LEU A 80 -17.26 -15.20 36.97
CA LEU A 80 -15.99 -15.06 37.70
C LEU A 80 -14.96 -16.14 37.32
N PRO A 81 -15.31 -17.42 37.16
CA PRO A 81 -14.33 -18.46 36.77
C PRO A 81 -13.73 -18.19 35.36
N ALA A 82 -14.57 -17.85 34.38
CA ALA A 82 -14.12 -17.54 33.03
C ALA A 82 -13.29 -16.25 32.98
N ALA A 83 -13.70 -15.22 33.74
CA ALA A 83 -12.96 -13.98 33.87
C ALA A 83 -11.57 -14.18 34.50
N ARG A 84 -11.44 -15.04 35.52
CA ARG A 84 -10.15 -15.40 36.14
C ARG A 84 -9.21 -16.00 35.09
N LYS A 85 -9.66 -17.06 34.39
CA LYS A 85 -8.87 -17.70 33.32
C LYS A 85 -8.49 -16.70 32.20
N LEU A 86 -9.38 -15.77 31.86
CA LEU A 86 -9.11 -14.73 30.87
C LEU A 86 -8.03 -13.74 31.34
N ILE A 87 -8.04 -13.35 32.62
CA ILE A 87 -7.02 -12.49 33.23
C ILE A 87 -5.66 -13.23 33.24
N GLU A 88 -5.62 -14.50 33.61
CA GLU A 88 -4.42 -15.33 33.56
C GLU A 88 -3.87 -15.44 32.14
N ALA A 89 -4.73 -15.73 31.15
CA ALA A 89 -4.34 -15.77 29.73
C ALA A 89 -3.82 -14.43 29.23
N ALA A 90 -4.37 -13.31 29.72
CA ALA A 90 -3.91 -11.98 29.38
C ALA A 90 -2.51 -11.69 29.92
N ARG A 91 -2.18 -12.16 31.12
CA ARG A 91 -0.86 -12.02 31.74
C ARG A 91 0.22 -12.88 31.09
N LEU A 92 -0.14 -14.05 30.59
CA LEU A 92 0.77 -14.92 29.84
C LEU A 92 1.16 -14.39 28.46
N LYS A 93 0.52 -13.31 27.99
CA LYS A 93 0.93 -12.69 26.72
C LYS A 93 2.30 -12.04 26.83
N GLN A 94 3.17 -12.32 25.85
CA GLN A 94 4.56 -11.85 25.84
C GLN A 94 4.71 -10.33 25.73
N ASN A 95 3.70 -9.64 25.18
CA ASN A 95 3.76 -8.20 25.03
C ASN A 95 2.38 -7.54 25.26
N PHE A 96 2.42 -6.26 25.64
CA PHE A 96 1.24 -5.47 25.96
C PHE A 96 0.27 -5.33 24.78
N ALA A 97 0.75 -5.31 23.53
CA ALA A 97 -0.10 -5.21 22.34
C ALA A 97 -1.00 -6.46 22.18
N SER A 98 -0.47 -7.64 22.53
CA SER A 98 -1.24 -8.88 22.54
C SER A 98 -2.29 -8.89 23.66
N THR A 99 -1.96 -8.34 24.82
CA THR A 99 -2.90 -8.20 25.96
C THR A 99 -4.03 -7.21 25.63
N ILE A 100 -3.69 -6.04 25.02
CA ILE A 100 -4.67 -5.09 24.51
C ILE A 100 -5.54 -5.74 23.41
N GLY A 101 -4.92 -6.51 22.52
CA GLY A 101 -5.60 -7.25 21.46
C GLY A 101 -6.63 -8.22 22.05
N LEU A 102 -6.24 -9.02 23.02
CA LEU A 102 -7.11 -9.97 23.71
C LEU A 102 -8.32 -9.25 24.34
N PHE A 103 -8.07 -8.21 25.15
CA PHE A 103 -9.15 -7.45 25.78
C PHE A 103 -10.12 -6.83 24.77
N SER A 104 -9.58 -6.20 23.73
CA SER A 104 -10.39 -5.50 22.71
C SER A 104 -11.20 -6.45 21.83
N THR A 105 -10.82 -7.71 21.72
CA THR A 105 -11.56 -8.70 20.93
C THR A 105 -12.46 -9.63 21.77
N THR A 106 -12.19 -9.80 23.07
CA THR A 106 -13.08 -10.56 23.97
C THR A 106 -14.26 -9.70 24.47
N ARG A 107 -14.00 -8.43 24.79
CA ARG A 107 -15.03 -7.52 25.29
C ARG A 107 -16.29 -7.45 24.42
N PRO A 108 -16.23 -7.37 23.06
CA PRO A 108 -17.41 -7.36 22.22
C PRO A 108 -18.34 -8.57 22.34
N PHE A 109 -17.83 -9.73 22.75
CA PHE A 109 -18.65 -10.90 23.00
C PHE A 109 -19.48 -10.73 24.29
N PHE A 110 -18.86 -10.22 25.36
CA PHE A 110 -19.60 -9.88 26.59
C PHE A 110 -20.61 -8.77 26.38
N ASP A 111 -20.21 -7.69 25.66
CA ASP A 111 -21.11 -6.58 25.34
C ASP A 111 -22.32 -7.09 24.52
N TRP A 112 -22.09 -7.99 23.55
CA TRP A 112 -23.14 -8.57 22.73
C TRP A 112 -24.10 -9.47 23.56
N ILE A 113 -23.58 -10.34 24.45
CA ILE A 113 -24.41 -11.17 25.35
C ILE A 113 -25.32 -10.28 26.20
N ASP A 114 -24.76 -9.20 26.75
CA ASP A 114 -25.47 -8.30 27.66
C ASP A 114 -26.55 -7.46 26.96
N ASP A 115 -26.46 -7.29 25.66
CA ASP A 115 -27.41 -6.54 24.83
C ASP A 115 -28.54 -7.43 24.25
N GLN A 116 -28.51 -8.74 24.48
CA GLN A 116 -29.57 -9.65 23.98
C GLN A 116 -30.79 -9.66 24.91
N GLU A 117 -31.97 -9.88 24.33
CA GLU A 117 -33.19 -10.17 25.11
C GLU A 117 -33.17 -11.58 25.74
N LYS A 118 -32.47 -12.51 25.06
CA LYS A 118 -32.24 -13.88 25.54
C LYS A 118 -31.13 -13.90 26.59
N GLU A 119 -31.42 -14.47 27.74
CA GLU A 119 -30.42 -14.67 28.79
C GLU A 119 -29.48 -15.84 28.51
N TYR A 120 -28.17 -15.58 28.55
CA TYR A 120 -27.12 -16.58 28.43
C TYR A 120 -26.38 -16.72 29.77
N SER A 121 -26.25 -17.96 30.25
CA SER A 121 -25.64 -18.23 31.54
C SER A 121 -24.27 -18.89 31.42
N PHE A 122 -23.27 -18.35 32.12
CA PHE A 122 -21.88 -18.85 32.09
C PHE A 122 -21.66 -20.12 32.91
N ASP A 123 -22.58 -20.49 33.80
CA ASP A 123 -22.55 -21.73 34.57
C ASP A 123 -23.26 -22.91 33.87
N GLN A 124 -24.03 -22.61 32.81
CA GLN A 124 -24.69 -23.64 32.02
C GLN A 124 -23.96 -23.82 30.70
N GLY A 125 -23.24 -24.93 30.56
CA GLY A 125 -22.40 -25.24 29.42
C GLY A 125 -23.14 -25.11 28.07
N GLU A 126 -24.39 -25.60 28.00
CA GLU A 126 -25.19 -25.53 26.78
C GLU A 126 -25.59 -24.08 26.43
N SER A 127 -25.96 -23.25 27.42
CA SER A 127 -26.34 -21.88 27.22
C SER A 127 -25.19 -21.01 26.63
N ILE A 128 -23.96 -21.22 27.15
CA ILE A 128 -22.81 -20.46 26.62
C ILE A 128 -22.33 -20.98 25.25
N LYS A 129 -22.55 -22.27 24.93
CA LYS A 129 -22.33 -22.82 23.59
C LYS A 129 -23.30 -22.21 22.58
N GLU A 130 -24.57 -22.11 22.96
CA GLU A 130 -25.60 -21.47 22.15
C GLU A 130 -25.25 -19.98 21.92
N ALA A 131 -24.84 -19.24 22.97
CA ALA A 131 -24.37 -17.87 22.84
C ALA A 131 -23.25 -17.72 21.81
N TYR A 132 -22.32 -18.68 21.74
CA TYR A 132 -21.24 -18.68 20.75
C TYR A 132 -21.75 -18.88 19.33
N SER A 133 -22.71 -19.81 19.15
CA SER A 133 -23.34 -20.07 17.86
C SER A 133 -24.07 -18.81 17.35
N ASP A 134 -24.92 -18.23 18.20
CA ASP A 134 -25.72 -17.05 17.85
C ASP A 134 -24.85 -15.82 17.59
N TYR A 135 -23.81 -15.63 18.40
CA TYR A 135 -22.80 -14.58 18.15
C TYR A 135 -22.08 -14.77 16.82
N THR A 136 -21.74 -16.02 16.47
CA THR A 136 -21.13 -16.32 15.17
C THR A 136 -22.04 -15.96 14.01
N GLN A 137 -23.33 -16.27 14.09
CA GLN A 137 -24.32 -15.88 13.11
C GLN A 137 -24.43 -14.35 12.99
N ASN A 138 -24.43 -13.63 14.11
CA ASN A 138 -24.40 -12.16 14.12
C ASN A 138 -23.14 -11.62 13.43
N LEU A 139 -21.96 -12.20 13.68
CA LEU A 139 -20.73 -11.80 13.01
C LEU A 139 -20.79 -12.01 11.48
N LEU A 140 -21.34 -13.14 11.02
CA LEU A 140 -21.54 -13.44 9.61
C LEU A 140 -22.53 -12.46 8.96
N TYR A 141 -23.64 -12.17 9.63
CA TYR A 141 -24.58 -11.14 9.18
C TYR A 141 -23.87 -9.78 9.00
N ARG A 142 -23.10 -9.34 9.97
CA ARG A 142 -22.36 -8.08 9.93
C ARG A 142 -21.28 -8.04 8.84
N VAL A 143 -20.73 -9.17 8.44
CA VAL A 143 -19.84 -9.27 7.27
C VAL A 143 -20.60 -9.10 5.97
N ASN A 144 -21.76 -9.73 5.85
CA ASN A 144 -22.57 -9.71 4.63
C ASN A 144 -23.16 -8.33 4.31
N ILE A 145 -23.43 -7.51 5.33
CA ILE A 145 -23.87 -6.11 5.16
C ILE A 145 -22.70 -5.12 5.01
N SER A 146 -21.47 -5.60 4.87
CA SER A 146 -20.28 -4.75 4.80
C SER A 146 -20.36 -3.74 3.66
N GLY A 147 -20.11 -2.46 3.99
CA GLY A 147 -20.17 -1.35 3.04
C GLY A 147 -21.56 -0.78 2.79
N ILE A 148 -22.63 -1.38 3.32
CA ILE A 148 -24.03 -0.98 3.08
C ILE A 148 -24.62 -0.25 4.30
N ARG A 149 -24.33 -0.70 5.53
CA ARG A 149 -24.98 -0.22 6.76
C ARG A 149 -23.98 -0.01 7.89
N GLU A 150 -24.41 0.81 8.87
CA GLU A 150 -23.72 0.96 10.14
C GLU A 150 -23.62 -0.40 10.88
N GLY A 151 -22.50 -0.67 11.54
CA GLY A 151 -22.24 -1.93 12.22
C GLY A 151 -21.57 -3.02 11.37
N ALA A 152 -21.38 -2.79 10.06
CA ALA A 152 -20.65 -3.67 9.17
C ALA A 152 -19.19 -3.88 9.61
N ILE A 153 -18.68 -5.10 9.45
CA ILE A 153 -17.30 -5.46 9.79
C ILE A 153 -16.62 -6.25 8.66
N LYS A 154 -15.31 -6.17 8.60
CA LYS A 154 -14.51 -6.98 7.66
C LYS A 154 -14.44 -8.42 8.13
N LEU A 155 -14.36 -9.36 7.18
CA LEU A 155 -14.21 -10.80 7.46
C LEU A 155 -13.04 -11.09 8.42
N SER A 156 -11.90 -10.41 8.27
CA SER A 156 -10.75 -10.54 9.17
C SER A 156 -11.04 -10.06 10.60
N THR A 157 -11.93 -9.10 10.77
CA THR A 157 -12.39 -8.64 12.09
C THR A 157 -13.32 -9.67 12.70
N ALA A 158 -14.29 -10.18 11.94
CA ALA A 158 -15.21 -11.22 12.37
C ALA A 158 -14.48 -12.49 12.84
N SER A 159 -13.52 -12.97 12.05
CA SER A 159 -12.69 -14.13 12.40
C SER A 159 -11.91 -13.93 13.72
N ARG A 160 -11.37 -12.73 13.96
CA ARG A 160 -10.68 -12.40 15.22
C ARG A 160 -11.64 -12.35 16.41
N LEU A 161 -12.82 -11.77 16.23
CA LEU A 161 -13.86 -11.72 17.28
C LEU A 161 -14.36 -13.12 17.62
N GLN A 162 -14.62 -13.96 16.61
CA GLN A 162 -14.99 -15.37 16.81
C GLN A 162 -13.92 -16.14 17.57
N THR A 163 -12.64 -15.97 17.20
CA THR A 163 -11.52 -16.64 17.91
C THR A 163 -11.48 -16.24 19.37
N SER A 164 -11.76 -15.00 19.72
CA SER A 164 -11.76 -14.55 21.12
C SER A 164 -13.00 -14.99 21.89
N ALA A 165 -14.17 -15.03 21.25
CA ALA A 165 -15.39 -15.61 21.81
C ALA A 165 -15.20 -17.11 22.12
N ARG A 166 -14.60 -17.85 21.18
CA ARG A 166 -14.23 -19.25 21.35
C ARG A 166 -13.36 -19.50 22.58
N LEU A 167 -12.35 -18.63 22.80
CA LEU A 167 -11.52 -18.71 24.00
C LEU A 167 -12.33 -18.52 25.28
N VAL A 168 -13.26 -17.58 25.31
CA VAL A 168 -14.15 -17.34 26.47
C VAL A 168 -15.01 -18.57 26.74
N VAL A 169 -15.60 -19.16 25.71
CA VAL A 169 -16.42 -20.38 25.81
C VAL A 169 -15.59 -21.55 26.29
N SER A 170 -14.38 -21.76 25.79
CA SER A 170 -13.44 -22.79 26.30
C SER A 170 -13.14 -22.60 27.79
N PHE A 171 -12.97 -21.35 28.23
CA PHE A 171 -12.73 -21.06 29.66
C PHE A 171 -13.96 -21.30 30.55
N ALA A 172 -15.15 -21.02 30.06
CA ALA A 172 -16.41 -21.21 30.76
C ALA A 172 -16.78 -22.71 30.87
N THR A 173 -16.63 -23.45 29.76
CA THR A 173 -17.07 -24.87 29.67
C THR A 173 -15.99 -25.88 30.02
N GLY A 174 -14.70 -25.50 29.99
CA GLY A 174 -13.58 -26.41 30.08
C GLY A 174 -13.29 -27.21 28.79
N MET A 175 -14.06 -27.01 27.72
CA MET A 175 -13.87 -27.71 26.45
C MET A 175 -12.56 -27.31 25.77
N HIS A 176 -11.97 -28.27 25.06
CA HIS A 176 -10.82 -27.96 24.22
C HIS A 176 -11.20 -27.06 23.05
N ASP A 177 -10.28 -26.18 22.62
CA ASP A 177 -10.50 -25.20 21.55
C ASP A 177 -11.05 -25.82 20.24
N LYS A 178 -10.58 -27.02 19.87
CA LYS A 178 -11.07 -27.74 18.67
C LYS A 178 -12.53 -28.17 18.78
N GLU A 179 -12.98 -28.52 19.95
CA GLU A 179 -14.38 -28.92 20.21
C GLU A 179 -15.30 -27.71 20.11
N VAL A 180 -14.86 -26.53 20.64
CA VAL A 180 -15.62 -25.30 20.53
C VAL A 180 -15.72 -24.83 19.06
N VAL A 181 -14.72 -25.08 18.23
CA VAL A 181 -14.79 -24.79 16.78
C VAL A 181 -15.96 -25.48 16.11
N ALA A 182 -16.26 -26.73 16.51
CA ALA A 182 -17.32 -27.53 15.90
C ALA A 182 -18.74 -27.05 16.23
N LEU A 183 -18.91 -26.17 17.23
CA LEU A 183 -20.22 -25.66 17.66
C LEU A 183 -20.84 -24.63 16.72
N ALA A 184 -20.07 -24.02 15.83
CA ALA A 184 -20.56 -22.97 14.93
C ALA A 184 -19.75 -22.93 13.62
N THR A 185 -20.31 -22.31 12.60
CA THR A 185 -19.61 -22.08 11.31
C THR A 185 -18.27 -21.37 11.54
N TYR A 186 -17.17 -22.02 11.16
CA TYR A 186 -15.84 -21.42 11.32
C TYR A 186 -15.62 -20.29 10.33
N ILE A 187 -15.43 -19.09 10.83
CA ILE A 187 -15.14 -17.90 10.01
C ILE A 187 -13.66 -17.93 9.61
N THR A 188 -13.39 -18.53 8.47
CA THR A 188 -12.03 -18.53 7.91
C THR A 188 -11.67 -17.14 7.40
N GLN A 189 -10.50 -16.65 7.77
CA GLN A 189 -9.88 -15.61 6.95
C GLN A 189 -9.55 -16.27 5.61
N ILE A 190 -10.42 -16.08 4.64
CA ILE A 190 -9.99 -16.23 3.26
C ILE A 190 -8.95 -15.12 3.08
N HIS A 191 -7.69 -15.45 3.30
CA HIS A 191 -6.64 -14.67 2.68
C HIS A 191 -6.99 -14.74 1.21
N GLU A 192 -7.48 -13.63 0.67
CA GLU A 192 -7.60 -13.49 -0.77
C GLU A 192 -6.29 -14.01 -1.32
N ARG A 193 -6.33 -15.18 -1.90
CA ARG A 193 -5.22 -15.80 -2.60
C ARG A 193 -5.04 -15.04 -3.92
N GLY A 194 -5.27 -13.71 -3.85
CA GLY A 194 -5.04 -12.80 -4.93
C GLY A 194 -3.58 -12.91 -5.33
N HIS A 195 -3.33 -13.22 -6.57
CA HIS A 195 -1.99 -13.47 -7.08
C HIS A 195 -1.15 -12.19 -7.17
N ILE A 196 -1.77 -11.02 -7.04
CA ILE A 196 -1.14 -9.70 -7.23
C ILE A 196 -1.41 -8.83 -6.00
N ASN A 197 -0.40 -8.07 -5.57
CA ASN A 197 -0.55 -7.11 -4.47
C ASN A 197 -0.98 -5.74 -5.02
N LEU A 198 -2.27 -5.57 -5.24
CA LEU A 198 -2.89 -4.36 -5.82
C LEU A 198 -2.55 -3.05 -5.08
N LYS A 199 -2.10 -3.12 -3.83
CA LYS A 199 -1.79 -1.94 -3.00
C LYS A 199 -0.31 -1.67 -2.83
N GLN A 200 0.55 -2.51 -3.37
CA GLN A 200 1.99 -2.31 -3.29
C GLN A 200 2.42 -1.36 -4.40
N PRO A 201 3.12 -0.25 -4.06
CA PRO A 201 3.72 0.61 -5.07
C PRO A 201 4.77 -0.14 -5.89
N SER A 202 4.94 0.25 -7.16
CA SER A 202 5.99 -0.29 -8.03
C SER A 202 7.39 -0.08 -7.47
N THR A 203 8.33 -0.89 -7.88
CA THR A 203 9.74 -0.78 -7.49
C THR A 203 10.32 0.60 -7.82
N GLY A 204 9.96 1.17 -8.98
CA GLY A 204 10.37 2.52 -9.37
C GLY A 204 9.80 3.61 -8.44
N SER A 205 8.52 3.53 -8.08
CA SER A 205 7.89 4.44 -7.12
C SER A 205 8.52 4.32 -5.73
N GLN A 206 8.87 3.11 -5.30
CA GLN A 206 9.56 2.87 -4.04
C GLN A 206 10.97 3.47 -4.04
N ALA A 207 11.74 3.31 -5.13
CA ALA A 207 13.07 3.90 -5.27
C ALA A 207 13.04 5.42 -5.16
N LYS A 208 12.08 6.10 -5.80
CA LYS A 208 11.86 7.55 -5.66
C LYS A 208 11.56 7.96 -4.22
N THR A 209 10.68 7.21 -3.54
CA THR A 209 10.35 7.48 -2.13
C THR A 209 11.56 7.25 -1.22
N PHE A 210 12.37 6.22 -1.47
CA PHE A 210 13.60 5.99 -0.73
C PHE A 210 14.57 7.15 -0.87
N ALA A 211 14.81 7.63 -2.09
CA ALA A 211 15.66 8.79 -2.34
C ALA A 211 15.15 10.06 -1.59
N THR A 212 13.82 10.26 -1.56
CA THR A 212 13.20 11.35 -0.81
C THR A 212 13.43 11.22 0.70
N LEU A 213 13.33 10.01 1.27
CA LEU A 213 13.61 9.77 2.68
C LEU A 213 15.09 10.00 3.03
N VAL A 214 15.99 9.57 2.16
CA VAL A 214 17.45 9.81 2.32
C VAL A 214 17.74 11.29 2.28
N ASN A 215 17.25 12.03 1.29
CA ASN A 215 17.39 13.48 1.23
C ASN A 215 16.86 14.16 2.51
N PHE A 216 15.71 13.70 3.02
CA PHE A 216 15.16 14.24 4.27
C PHE A 216 16.12 14.06 5.46
N VAL A 217 16.73 12.89 5.59
CA VAL A 217 17.71 12.61 6.66
C VAL A 217 18.95 13.49 6.50
N GLU A 218 19.47 13.64 5.27
CA GLU A 218 20.66 14.42 4.98
C GLU A 218 20.45 15.91 5.26
N GLU A 219 19.36 16.47 4.79
CA GLU A 219 19.01 17.87 5.03
C GLU A 219 18.71 18.16 6.51
N ALA A 220 18.00 17.23 7.19
CA ALA A 220 17.81 17.35 8.62
C ALA A 220 19.12 17.30 9.39
N HIS A 221 20.05 16.44 9.00
CA HIS A 221 21.38 16.38 9.57
C HIS A 221 22.14 17.71 9.37
N ARG A 222 22.08 18.30 8.17
CA ARG A 222 22.66 19.61 7.85
C ARG A 222 22.12 20.73 8.77
N ILE A 223 20.80 20.74 9.00
CA ILE A 223 20.15 21.76 9.84
C ILE A 223 20.39 21.52 11.34
N LEU A 224 20.31 20.28 11.80
CA LEU A 224 20.31 19.95 13.24
C LEU A 224 21.71 19.75 13.79
N VAL A 225 22.50 18.90 13.14
CA VAL A 225 23.83 18.50 13.62
C VAL A 225 24.88 19.52 13.21
N LYS A 226 24.86 19.96 11.94
CA LYS A 226 25.84 20.98 11.45
C LYS A 226 25.42 22.41 11.80
N GLY A 227 24.23 22.64 12.34
CA GLY A 227 23.77 23.94 12.80
C GLY A 227 23.41 24.94 11.68
N ASN A 228 23.24 24.47 10.43
CA ASN A 228 22.91 25.35 9.33
C ASN A 228 21.53 26.02 9.55
N GLN A 229 21.35 27.14 8.85
CA GLN A 229 20.09 27.89 8.89
C GLN A 229 19.02 27.26 8.02
N PHE A 230 17.74 27.52 8.37
CA PHE A 230 16.62 27.26 7.50
C PHE A 230 16.64 28.20 6.28
N PRO A 231 16.06 27.78 5.13
CA PRO A 231 15.18 26.64 4.96
C PRO A 231 15.89 25.30 4.80
N MET A 232 15.15 24.22 5.10
CA MET A 232 15.52 22.89 4.69
C MET A 232 15.04 22.64 3.26
N CYS A 233 15.96 22.26 2.36
CA CYS A 233 15.63 21.98 0.96
C CYS A 233 15.26 20.51 0.78
N LEU A 234 14.00 20.22 0.56
CA LEU A 234 13.51 18.86 0.29
C LEU A 234 13.50 18.61 -1.21
N VAL A 235 14.16 17.54 -1.63
CA VAL A 235 14.25 17.11 -3.01
C VAL A 235 13.67 15.70 -3.17
N SER A 236 12.90 15.51 -4.23
CA SER A 236 12.41 14.19 -4.67
C SER A 236 12.68 14.03 -6.16
N PRO A 237 13.11 12.85 -6.63
CA PRO A 237 13.41 12.64 -8.05
C PRO A 237 12.22 13.00 -8.97
N GLY A 238 12.47 13.90 -9.92
CA GLY A 238 11.45 14.38 -10.85
C GLY A 238 10.45 15.38 -10.27
N CYS A 239 10.77 15.99 -9.12
CA CYS A 239 9.96 17.04 -8.51
C CYS A 239 10.80 18.31 -8.29
N GLU A 240 10.13 19.47 -8.35
CA GLU A 240 10.74 20.74 -7.97
C GLU A 240 11.14 20.74 -6.48
N PRO A 241 12.24 21.41 -6.10
CA PRO A 241 12.66 21.55 -4.72
C PRO A 241 11.57 22.22 -3.87
N TYR A 242 11.37 21.72 -2.66
CA TYR A 242 10.47 22.30 -1.68
C TYR A 242 11.26 22.87 -0.51
N TYR A 243 11.03 24.14 -0.17
CA TYR A 243 11.76 24.82 0.89
C TYR A 243 10.94 24.85 2.18
N LEU A 244 11.40 24.12 3.19
CA LEU A 244 10.75 24.05 4.49
C LEU A 244 11.34 25.10 5.44
N HIS A 245 10.66 26.22 5.58
CA HIS A 245 11.00 27.29 6.55
C HIS A 245 10.33 27.05 7.91
N ASN A 246 9.18 26.39 7.92
CA ASN A 246 8.39 26.15 9.12
C ASN A 246 7.47 24.95 8.93
N ILE A 247 7.35 24.09 9.95
CA ILE A 247 6.42 22.93 9.93
C ILE A 247 4.95 23.35 9.80
N GLN A 248 4.59 24.54 10.27
CA GLN A 248 3.22 25.07 10.13
C GLN A 248 2.88 25.53 8.70
N GLN A 249 3.88 25.63 7.81
CA GLN A 249 3.68 25.86 6.40
C GLN A 249 2.63 24.88 5.85
N GLY A 250 1.49 25.36 5.33
CA GLY A 250 0.45 24.54 4.69
C GLY A 250 -0.58 23.91 5.63
N SER A 251 -0.88 24.53 6.75
CA SER A 251 -2.15 24.24 7.41
C SER A 251 -3.32 24.48 6.42
N LYS A 252 -4.41 23.71 6.56
CA LYS A 252 -5.59 23.85 5.68
C LYS A 252 -6.09 25.29 5.61
N LYS A 253 -6.10 25.99 6.76
CA LYS A 253 -6.48 27.42 6.86
C LYS A 253 -5.58 28.35 6.03
N VAL A 254 -4.28 28.03 5.91
CA VAL A 254 -3.31 28.84 5.13
C VAL A 254 -3.52 28.66 3.63
N LYS A 255 -3.91 27.46 3.18
CA LYS A 255 -4.22 27.21 1.75
C LYS A 255 -5.48 27.93 1.27
N GLU A 256 -6.44 28.14 2.16
CA GLU A 256 -7.70 28.82 1.89
C GLU A 256 -7.58 30.36 1.96
N ALA A 257 -6.54 30.88 2.62
CA ALA A 257 -6.32 32.32 2.69
C ALA A 257 -5.96 32.92 1.32
N LYS A 258 -6.64 34.00 0.95
CA LYS A 258 -6.39 34.73 -0.31
C LYS A 258 -4.95 35.21 -0.39
N PHE A 259 -4.41 35.70 0.73
CA PHE A 259 -3.03 36.18 0.88
C PHE A 259 -2.35 35.43 2.02
N SER A 260 -1.16 34.89 1.78
CA SER A 260 -0.37 34.22 2.84
C SER A 260 1.11 34.19 2.49
N VAL A 261 1.95 34.71 3.37
CA VAL A 261 3.39 34.63 3.25
C VAL A 261 3.86 33.18 3.16
N LEU A 262 3.21 32.26 3.86
CA LEU A 262 3.58 30.85 3.88
C LEU A 262 3.47 30.16 2.51
N ARG A 263 2.69 30.70 1.57
CA ARG A 263 2.62 30.18 0.20
C ARG A 263 3.87 30.53 -0.61
N MET A 264 4.46 31.69 -0.35
CA MET A 264 5.69 32.11 -1.00
C MET A 264 6.90 31.31 -0.51
N LEU A 265 6.87 30.85 0.74
CA LEU A 265 7.99 30.12 1.35
C LEU A 265 8.22 28.73 0.75
N ASP A 266 7.18 28.09 0.21
CA ASP A 266 7.26 26.72 -0.33
C ASP A 266 8.22 26.62 -1.54
N VAL A 267 8.40 27.71 -2.30
CA VAL A 267 9.18 27.78 -3.54
C VAL A 267 10.41 28.70 -3.43
N SER A 268 10.63 29.35 -2.30
CA SER A 268 11.72 30.32 -2.13
C SER A 268 12.81 29.78 -1.19
N PRO A 269 14.11 29.78 -1.61
CA PRO A 269 15.24 29.46 -0.73
C PRO A 269 15.51 30.54 0.32
N GLN A 270 14.91 31.72 0.19
CA GLN A 270 15.09 32.83 1.11
C GLN A 270 13.76 33.26 1.71
N PHE A 271 13.79 33.79 2.94
CA PHE A 271 12.62 34.38 3.53
C PHE A 271 12.35 35.75 2.84
N PRO A 272 11.15 35.97 2.26
CA PRO A 272 10.88 37.17 1.47
C PRO A 272 10.86 38.42 2.35
N THR A 273 11.28 39.55 1.79
CA THR A 273 11.10 40.87 2.39
C THR A 273 9.64 41.31 2.30
N TRP A 274 9.23 42.27 3.14
CA TRP A 274 7.87 42.79 3.06
C TRP A 274 7.59 43.46 1.70
N LYS A 275 8.60 44.04 1.06
CA LYS A 275 8.47 44.60 -0.28
C LYS A 275 8.11 43.51 -1.30
N GLU A 276 8.84 42.41 -1.32
CA GLU A 276 8.57 41.28 -2.22
C GLU A 276 7.18 40.66 -1.98
N VAL A 277 6.72 40.60 -0.70
CA VAL A 277 5.35 40.15 -0.38
C VAL A 277 4.30 41.09 -0.98
N LYS A 278 4.50 42.42 -0.88
CA LYS A 278 3.60 43.39 -1.48
C LYS A 278 3.56 43.27 -3.00
N ASP A 279 4.74 43.18 -3.60
CA ASP A 279 4.86 43.08 -5.05
C ASP A 279 4.22 41.80 -5.58
N HIS A 280 4.45 40.66 -4.93
CA HIS A 280 3.86 39.36 -5.28
C HIS A 280 2.30 39.37 -5.27
N TYR A 281 1.71 40.06 -4.31
CA TYR A 281 0.26 40.14 -4.17
C TYR A 281 -0.36 41.41 -4.76
N ASN A 282 0.44 42.24 -5.46
CA ASN A 282 0.03 43.51 -6.03
C ASN A 282 -0.67 44.44 -4.99
N LEU A 283 -0.12 44.51 -3.80
CA LEU A 283 -0.72 45.28 -2.72
C LEU A 283 -0.29 46.75 -2.78
N THR A 284 -1.27 47.62 -2.84
CA THR A 284 -1.05 49.09 -2.82
C THR A 284 -1.33 49.67 -1.44
N GLY A 285 -0.58 50.70 -1.07
CA GLY A 285 -0.81 51.48 0.14
C GLY A 285 0.00 51.02 1.35
N PRO A 286 -0.18 51.71 2.50
CA PRO A 286 0.56 51.45 3.71
C PRO A 286 0.19 50.11 4.37
N ALA A 287 1.06 49.62 5.27
CA ALA A 287 0.92 48.32 5.94
C ALA A 287 -0.40 48.13 6.71
N TRP A 288 -0.96 49.21 7.24
CA TRP A 288 -2.22 49.15 7.99
C TRP A 288 -3.46 48.79 7.14
N LYS A 289 -3.44 49.09 5.83
CA LYS A 289 -4.49 48.63 4.90
C LYS A 289 -4.48 47.11 4.68
N ASN A 290 -3.32 46.48 4.92
CA ASN A 290 -3.10 45.05 4.77
C ASN A 290 -2.68 44.42 6.12
N PHE A 291 -3.29 44.93 7.23
CA PHE A 291 -2.86 44.60 8.61
C PHE A 291 -2.72 43.10 8.88
N HIS A 292 -3.69 42.29 8.47
CA HIS A 292 -3.65 40.85 8.75
C HIS A 292 -2.47 40.15 8.03
N LEU A 293 -2.18 40.53 6.81
CA LEU A 293 -1.04 39.95 6.07
C LEU A 293 0.29 40.45 6.63
N HIS A 294 0.40 41.75 6.93
CA HIS A 294 1.59 42.33 7.54
C HIS A 294 1.87 41.71 8.90
N TYR A 295 0.86 41.58 9.78
CA TYR A 295 1.00 40.92 11.07
C TYR A 295 1.45 39.45 10.91
N ASN A 296 0.86 38.73 9.94
CA ASN A 296 1.29 37.36 9.64
C ASN A 296 2.76 37.30 9.19
N TYR A 297 3.17 38.23 8.30
CA TYR A 297 4.55 38.37 7.87
C TYR A 297 5.52 38.59 9.04
N GLU A 298 5.22 39.55 9.93
CA GLU A 298 6.04 39.79 11.12
C GLU A 298 6.15 38.57 12.03
N GLN A 299 5.04 37.88 12.27
CA GLN A 299 5.04 36.66 13.08
C GLN A 299 5.91 35.55 12.46
N GLN A 300 5.86 35.38 11.13
CA GLN A 300 6.71 34.42 10.45
C GLN A 300 8.17 34.83 10.44
N SER A 301 8.46 36.12 10.25
CA SER A 301 9.83 36.66 10.33
C SER A 301 10.45 36.45 11.73
N LYS A 302 9.73 36.77 12.80
CA LYS A 302 10.16 36.49 14.18
C LYS A 302 10.44 35.01 14.42
N ARG A 303 9.55 34.13 13.91
CA ARG A 303 9.76 32.68 13.99
C ARG A 303 11.00 32.24 13.22
N GLN A 304 11.25 32.80 12.06
CA GLN A 304 12.46 32.48 11.27
C GLN A 304 13.73 32.83 12.05
N ILE A 305 13.77 34.00 12.71
CA ILE A 305 14.89 34.40 13.58
C ILE A 305 15.06 33.36 14.71
N ILE A 306 13.99 33.04 15.44
CA ILE A 306 14.04 32.05 16.55
C ILE A 306 14.52 30.68 16.04
N ASN A 307 14.02 30.21 14.90
CA ASN A 307 14.39 28.92 14.32
C ASN A 307 15.89 28.86 13.96
N ASN A 308 16.48 29.98 13.60
CA ASN A 308 17.90 30.06 13.22
C ASN A 308 18.85 30.37 14.39
N THR A 309 18.38 31.06 15.42
CA THR A 309 19.20 31.43 16.60
C THR A 309 19.09 30.39 17.71
N ASN A 310 17.93 29.78 17.92
CA ASN A 310 17.73 28.76 18.95
C ASN A 310 17.87 27.36 18.37
N LEU A 311 19.02 26.73 18.56
CA LEU A 311 19.33 25.38 18.06
C LEU A 311 18.48 24.27 18.68
N ARG A 312 17.70 24.57 19.72
CA ARG A 312 16.80 23.62 20.40
C ARG A 312 15.32 24.05 20.38
N CYS A 313 14.94 24.95 19.46
CA CYS A 313 13.56 25.40 19.35
C CYS A 313 12.59 24.24 18.97
N ASP A 314 11.32 24.45 19.19
CA ASP A 314 10.27 23.45 18.91
C ASP A 314 10.28 22.94 17.46
N LEU A 315 10.60 23.80 16.49
CA LEU A 315 10.70 23.40 15.09
C LEU A 315 11.81 22.38 14.88
N ARG A 316 13.01 22.63 15.45
CA ARG A 316 14.15 21.72 15.34
C ARG A 316 13.89 20.39 16.03
N LEU A 317 13.23 20.39 17.20
CA LEU A 317 12.82 19.15 17.88
C LEU A 317 11.78 18.34 17.07
N GLN A 318 10.82 19.02 16.44
CA GLN A 318 9.87 18.35 15.56
C GLN A 318 10.55 17.79 14.30
N LEU A 319 11.45 18.57 13.70
CA LEU A 319 12.25 18.12 12.56
C LEU A 319 13.10 16.89 12.91
N ALA A 320 13.72 16.87 14.09
CA ALA A 320 14.49 15.74 14.58
C ALA A 320 13.63 14.46 14.69
N ASN A 321 12.42 14.58 15.21
CA ASN A 321 11.47 13.44 15.28
C ASN A 321 11.06 12.96 13.89
N HIS A 322 10.83 13.86 12.93
CA HIS A 322 10.55 13.50 11.55
C HIS A 322 11.74 12.84 10.86
N SER A 323 12.95 13.38 11.07
CA SER A 323 14.16 12.80 10.49
C SER A 323 14.45 11.40 11.02
N MET A 324 14.21 11.17 12.31
CA MET A 324 14.33 9.84 12.90
C MET A 324 13.30 8.86 12.36
N THR A 325 12.07 9.33 12.11
CA THR A 325 11.02 8.53 11.47
C THR A 325 11.37 8.21 10.01
N ALA A 326 11.91 9.17 9.25
CA ALA A 326 12.38 8.96 7.89
C ALA A 326 13.60 8.00 7.86
N GLY A 327 14.53 8.16 8.79
CA GLY A 327 15.70 7.28 8.95
C GLY A 327 15.30 5.84 9.26
N MET A 328 14.31 5.62 10.14
CA MET A 328 13.80 4.29 10.42
C MET A 328 13.11 3.65 9.19
N LEU A 329 12.35 4.42 8.41
CA LEU A 329 11.76 3.93 7.16
C LEU A 329 12.83 3.58 6.13
N ALA A 330 13.87 4.41 5.98
CA ALA A 330 15.00 4.14 5.11
C ALA A 330 15.78 2.88 5.57
N PHE A 331 15.95 2.69 6.88
CA PHE A 331 16.54 1.49 7.46
C PHE A 331 15.69 0.23 7.15
N ILE A 332 14.36 0.30 7.30
CA ILE A 332 13.47 -0.80 6.94
C ILE A 332 13.55 -1.10 5.43
N ALA A 333 13.65 -0.06 4.59
CA ALA A 333 13.82 -0.23 3.14
C ALA A 333 15.15 -0.91 2.79
N ALA A 334 16.23 -0.61 3.51
CA ALA A 334 17.55 -1.20 3.29
C ALA A 334 17.68 -2.64 3.83
N THR A 335 17.01 -2.95 4.95
CA THR A 335 17.14 -4.24 5.65
C THR A 335 16.02 -5.22 5.40
N GLY A 336 14.83 -4.76 5.03
CA GLY A 336 13.61 -5.56 4.98
C GLY A 336 13.10 -6.02 6.35
N CYS A 337 13.59 -5.47 7.47
CA CYS A 337 13.18 -5.91 8.79
C CYS A 337 11.71 -5.55 9.12
N ASN A 338 11.13 -6.20 10.12
CA ASN A 338 9.79 -5.84 10.61
C ASN A 338 9.80 -4.50 11.33
N LEU A 339 8.70 -3.75 11.22
CA LEU A 339 8.54 -2.48 11.95
C LEU A 339 8.77 -2.63 13.46
N SER A 340 8.23 -3.68 14.09
CA SER A 340 8.41 -3.90 15.54
C SER A 340 9.87 -4.15 15.92
N ILE A 341 10.66 -4.76 15.04
CA ILE A 341 12.10 -4.94 15.25
C ILE A 341 12.83 -3.60 15.16
N ALA A 342 12.54 -2.80 14.12
CA ALA A 342 13.14 -1.48 13.98
C ALA A 342 12.78 -0.54 15.14
N GLN A 343 11.55 -0.65 15.69
CA GLN A 343 11.10 0.16 16.82
C GLN A 343 11.83 -0.16 18.13
N ASP A 344 12.15 -1.43 18.37
CA ASP A 344 12.77 -1.93 19.60
C ASP A 344 14.26 -2.21 19.42
N LEU A 345 14.86 -1.78 18.29
CA LEU A 345 16.26 -2.07 17.97
C LEU A 345 17.19 -1.39 18.96
N ASP A 346 18.04 -2.20 19.59
CA ASP A 346 18.98 -1.77 20.61
C ASP A 346 20.33 -1.40 19.99
N ILE A 347 20.84 -0.20 20.31
CA ILE A 347 22.14 0.29 19.82
C ILE A 347 23.30 -0.58 20.30
N THR A 348 23.16 -1.23 21.46
CA THR A 348 24.20 -2.11 22.01
C THR A 348 24.30 -3.43 21.25
N SER A 349 23.30 -3.76 20.45
CA SER A 349 23.29 -4.93 19.56
C SER A 349 23.94 -4.70 18.20
N LEU A 350 24.52 -3.50 17.99
CA LEU A 350 25.22 -3.19 16.75
C LEU A 350 26.53 -3.96 16.66
N GLU A 351 26.64 -4.81 15.66
CA GLU A 351 27.88 -5.50 15.31
C GLU A 351 28.40 -5.00 13.98
N ILE A 352 29.67 -4.60 13.95
CA ILE A 352 30.34 -4.24 12.70
C ILE A 352 30.85 -5.54 12.07
N VAL A 353 30.24 -5.94 10.99
CA VAL A 353 30.73 -7.07 10.18
C VAL A 353 31.93 -6.59 9.39
N PRO A 354 33.13 -7.18 9.58
CA PRO A 354 34.38 -6.72 8.95
C PRO A 354 34.46 -6.92 7.43
N SER A 355 33.39 -7.30 6.78
CA SER A 355 33.33 -7.54 5.34
C SER A 355 32.74 -6.34 4.58
N THR A 356 32.90 -6.34 3.25
CA THR A 356 32.26 -5.41 2.30
C THR A 356 30.74 -5.36 2.37
N GLN A 357 30.11 -6.13 3.24
CA GLN A 357 28.67 -6.37 3.29
C GLN A 357 27.89 -5.42 4.22
N GLY A 358 28.54 -4.55 5.00
CA GLY A 358 27.86 -3.55 5.82
C GLY A 358 27.75 -3.89 7.30
N GLN A 359 26.65 -3.53 7.93
CA GLN A 359 26.44 -3.64 9.38
C GLN A 359 25.23 -4.54 9.70
N ARG A 360 25.36 -5.30 10.78
CA ARG A 360 24.33 -6.24 11.26
C ARG A 360 23.90 -5.87 12.68
N PHE A 361 22.62 -6.06 12.94
CA PHE A 361 22.03 -5.92 14.27
C PHE A 361 21.41 -7.25 14.70
N TYR A 362 21.38 -7.48 16.02
CA TYR A 362 20.64 -8.58 16.60
C TYR A 362 19.34 -8.09 17.22
N GLY A 363 18.27 -8.79 16.96
CA GLY A 363 16.95 -8.50 17.51
C GLY A 363 16.14 -9.78 17.70
N THR A 364 15.05 -9.72 18.45
CA THR A 364 14.15 -10.84 18.66
C THR A 364 12.75 -10.57 18.16
N LYS A 365 12.08 -11.58 17.60
CA LYS A 365 10.66 -11.53 17.23
C LYS A 365 9.82 -12.08 18.38
N ALA A 366 9.19 -11.24 19.16
CA ALA A 366 8.29 -11.65 20.23
C ALA A 366 7.15 -12.58 19.75
N ARG A 367 6.63 -12.35 18.53
CA ARG A 367 5.54 -13.16 17.95
C ARG A 367 5.96 -14.58 17.54
N ALA A 368 7.24 -14.85 17.43
CA ALA A 368 7.79 -16.14 17.00
C ALA A 368 8.61 -16.77 18.13
N ASN A 369 8.07 -16.77 19.34
CA ASN A 369 8.71 -17.35 20.54
C ASN A 369 10.14 -16.84 20.77
N GLY A 370 10.38 -15.53 20.51
CA GLY A 370 11.69 -14.93 20.72
C GLY A 370 12.73 -15.28 19.64
N LYS A 371 12.32 -15.73 18.45
CA LYS A 371 13.26 -16.06 17.36
C LYS A 371 14.22 -14.89 17.11
N ALA A 372 15.52 -15.16 17.15
CA ALA A 372 16.56 -14.22 16.80
C ALA A 372 16.42 -13.78 15.34
N VAL A 373 16.64 -12.49 15.08
CA VAL A 373 16.61 -11.89 13.75
C VAL A 373 17.77 -10.91 13.66
N SER A 374 18.49 -10.94 12.55
CA SER A 374 19.65 -10.07 12.34
C SER A 374 19.39 -9.13 11.16
N PRO A 375 18.77 -7.95 11.38
CA PRO A 375 18.67 -6.94 10.33
C PRO A 375 20.07 -6.51 9.90
N GLU A 376 20.34 -6.54 8.60
CA GLU A 376 21.62 -6.11 8.02
C GLU A 376 21.39 -5.26 6.78
N PHE A 377 22.30 -4.33 6.52
CA PHE A 377 22.29 -3.50 5.32
C PHE A 377 23.68 -3.44 4.69
N GLY A 378 23.71 -3.22 3.37
CA GLY A 378 24.95 -3.14 2.61
C GLY A 378 25.73 -1.85 2.82
N ALA A 379 26.99 -1.83 2.41
CA ALA A 379 27.94 -0.72 2.58
C ALA A 379 27.41 0.63 2.06
N ARG A 380 26.59 0.63 0.99
CA ARG A 380 26.01 1.86 0.43
C ARG A 380 25.09 2.63 1.39
N PHE A 381 24.49 1.95 2.36
CA PHE A 381 23.61 2.60 3.35
C PHE A 381 24.40 3.12 4.57
N THR A 382 25.63 2.67 4.77
CA THR A 382 26.49 3.05 5.92
C THR A 382 26.62 4.57 6.11
N PRO A 383 26.86 5.40 5.07
CA PRO A 383 26.97 6.85 5.24
C PRO A 383 25.68 7.48 5.77
N ILE A 384 24.54 7.01 5.31
CA ILE A 384 23.22 7.49 5.76
C ILE A 384 22.98 7.05 7.21
N PHE A 385 23.33 5.81 7.53
CA PHE A 385 23.17 5.29 8.88
C PHE A 385 24.04 6.05 9.90
N LYS A 386 25.26 6.44 9.54
CA LYS A 386 26.11 7.32 10.38
C LYS A 386 25.41 8.66 10.68
N LYS A 387 24.81 9.30 9.68
CA LYS A 387 24.03 10.54 9.88
C LYS A 387 22.82 10.32 10.79
N ILE A 388 22.16 9.15 10.70
CA ILE A 388 21.08 8.77 11.61
C ILE A 388 21.58 8.65 13.05
N LEU A 389 22.74 8.06 13.28
CA LEU A 389 23.35 7.98 14.62
C LEU A 389 23.73 9.36 15.17
N GLU A 390 24.27 10.26 14.36
CA GLU A 390 24.56 11.62 14.77
C GLU A 390 23.27 12.41 15.11
N LEU A 391 22.20 12.24 14.33
CA LEU A 391 20.87 12.77 14.64
C LEU A 391 20.29 12.18 15.94
N ARG A 392 20.54 10.90 16.21
CA ARG A 392 20.19 10.24 17.47
C ARG A 392 20.86 10.93 18.66
N GLU A 393 22.15 11.14 18.60
CA GLU A 393 22.90 11.83 19.67
C GLU A 393 22.38 13.26 19.87
N TRP A 394 22.08 13.96 18.78
CA TRP A 394 21.47 15.28 18.86
C TRP A 394 20.11 15.24 19.58
N ILE A 395 19.24 14.23 19.31
CA ILE A 395 17.94 14.06 19.97
C ILE A 395 18.13 13.76 21.45
N LEU A 396 19.05 12.89 21.79
CA LEU A 396 19.30 12.47 23.16
C LEU A 396 19.80 13.63 24.02
N ASN A 397 20.65 14.50 23.50
CA ASN A 397 21.20 15.65 24.22
C ASN A 397 21.72 15.26 25.61
N GLY A 398 22.56 14.24 25.68
CA GLY A 398 23.14 13.71 26.90
C GLY A 398 22.25 12.74 27.71
N ARG A 399 20.99 12.53 27.30
CA ARG A 399 20.10 11.54 27.92
C ARG A 399 20.44 10.13 27.44
N LYS A 400 20.23 9.13 28.28
CA LYS A 400 20.48 7.73 27.93
C LYS A 400 19.24 7.10 27.27
N SER A 401 19.45 6.32 26.22
CA SER A 401 18.45 5.46 25.60
C SER A 401 19.17 4.32 24.89
N HIS A 402 18.61 3.12 24.93
CA HIS A 402 19.09 1.97 24.17
C HIS A 402 18.57 1.98 22.72
N LEU A 403 17.51 2.74 22.43
CA LEU A 403 16.88 2.73 21.10
C LEU A 403 17.79 3.31 20.03
N VAL A 404 17.87 2.67 18.87
CA VAL A 404 18.53 3.21 17.67
C VAL A 404 17.74 4.39 17.11
N PHE A 405 16.41 4.34 17.16
CA PHE A 405 15.51 5.37 16.62
C PHE A 405 14.67 6.04 17.73
N PRO A 406 15.28 6.83 18.63
CA PRO A 406 14.53 7.52 19.67
C PRO A 406 13.76 8.72 19.12
N ILE A 407 12.72 9.14 19.81
CA ILE A 407 12.05 10.43 19.61
C ILE A 407 12.06 11.23 20.91
N SER A 408 12.19 12.54 20.77
CA SER A 408 12.09 13.47 21.89
C SER A 408 10.64 13.97 22.02
N PRO A 409 9.99 13.79 23.17
CA PRO A 409 8.70 14.39 23.43
C PRO A 409 8.82 15.92 23.53
N LYS A 410 7.71 16.61 23.40
CA LYS A 410 7.62 18.04 23.72
C LYS A 410 7.86 18.25 25.23
N GLY A 411 8.74 19.15 25.57
CA GLY A 411 9.09 19.46 26.95
C GLY A 411 10.09 18.47 27.59
N MET A 412 10.08 18.34 28.92
CA MET A 412 11.00 17.49 29.70
C MET A 412 10.59 16.00 29.76
N GLY A 413 9.72 15.53 28.88
CA GLY A 413 9.28 14.14 28.88
C GLY A 413 10.40 13.12 28.60
N THR A 414 10.15 11.84 28.90
CA THR A 414 11.09 10.75 28.65
C THR A 414 11.23 10.46 27.16
N ILE A 415 12.40 9.99 26.75
CA ILE A 415 12.65 9.54 25.37
C ILE A 415 11.70 8.39 25.04
N GLY A 416 11.03 8.49 23.92
CA GLY A 416 10.09 7.49 23.43
C GLY A 416 10.57 6.80 22.17
N TYR A 417 9.78 5.82 21.70
CA TYR A 417 9.99 5.17 20.42
C TYR A 417 8.97 5.67 19.36
N ILE A 418 9.27 5.43 18.08
CA ILE A 418 8.46 5.89 16.96
C ILE A 418 7.15 5.08 16.90
N GLY A 419 6.02 5.73 17.19
CA GLY A 419 4.68 5.15 17.09
C GLY A 419 4.02 5.40 15.74
N THR A 420 2.82 4.83 15.55
CA THR A 420 2.06 4.92 14.28
C THR A 420 1.72 6.37 13.87
N SER A 421 1.52 7.25 14.85
CA SER A 421 1.23 8.68 14.60
C SER A 421 2.40 9.42 13.96
N ALA A 422 3.65 9.03 14.26
CA ALA A 422 4.84 9.66 13.68
C ALA A 422 4.90 9.43 12.16
N PHE A 423 4.56 8.20 11.70
CA PHE A 423 4.46 7.90 10.27
C PHE A 423 3.39 8.74 9.57
N GLN A 424 2.23 8.90 10.20
CA GLN A 424 1.16 9.71 9.62
C GLN A 424 1.56 11.18 9.50
N THR A 425 2.29 11.71 10.50
CA THR A 425 2.74 13.10 10.49
C THR A 425 3.82 13.31 9.41
N LEU A 426 4.80 12.41 9.30
CA LEU A 426 5.79 12.45 8.23
C LEU A 426 5.16 12.32 6.85
N ARG A 427 4.22 11.37 6.67
CA ARG A 427 3.46 11.21 5.42
C ARG A 427 2.77 12.51 5.00
N THR A 428 2.12 13.19 5.95
CA THR A 428 1.45 14.46 5.68
C THR A 428 2.42 15.53 5.23
N LEU A 429 3.59 15.61 5.85
CA LEU A 429 4.65 16.56 5.48
C LEU A 429 5.20 16.26 4.07
N LEU A 430 5.56 15.00 3.79
CA LEU A 430 6.09 14.61 2.48
C LEU A 430 5.06 14.79 1.37
N LYS A 431 3.79 14.43 1.59
CA LYS A 431 2.72 14.65 0.62
C LYS A 431 2.50 16.13 0.32
N LYS A 432 2.77 17.01 1.28
CA LYS A 432 2.70 18.45 1.07
C LYS A 432 3.88 18.94 0.23
N ALA A 433 5.10 18.52 0.56
CA ALA A 433 6.31 18.92 -0.16
C ALA A 433 6.31 18.38 -1.60
N HIS A 434 5.94 17.12 -1.76
CA HIS A 434 5.96 16.42 -3.04
C HIS A 434 4.65 15.61 -3.22
N PRO A 435 3.54 16.24 -3.70
CA PRO A 435 2.22 15.62 -3.78
C PRO A 435 2.18 14.30 -4.56
N ASN A 436 3.04 14.17 -5.58
CA ASN A 436 3.11 13.02 -6.48
C ASN A 436 3.98 11.87 -5.91
N THR A 437 4.67 12.09 -4.78
CA THR A 437 5.47 11.02 -4.16
C THR A 437 4.55 10.02 -3.46
N VAL A 438 4.68 8.76 -3.83
CA VAL A 438 3.87 7.67 -3.28
C VAL A 438 4.33 7.33 -1.87
N TRP A 439 3.39 7.22 -0.92
CA TRP A 439 3.73 6.76 0.41
C TRP A 439 3.95 5.25 0.46
N VAL A 440 5.11 4.81 0.87
CA VAL A 440 5.44 3.40 1.07
C VAL A 440 5.43 3.06 2.55
N SER A 441 4.54 2.15 2.94
CA SER A 441 4.45 1.69 4.34
C SER A 441 5.56 0.69 4.69
N PRO A 442 5.88 0.51 5.99
CA PRO A 442 6.90 -0.46 6.42
C PRO A 442 6.69 -1.88 5.86
N ILE A 443 5.44 -2.33 5.74
CA ILE A 443 5.13 -3.64 5.17
C ILE A 443 5.43 -3.71 3.67
N HIS A 444 5.21 -2.62 2.93
CA HIS A 444 5.51 -2.56 1.50
C HIS A 444 7.02 -2.54 1.24
N TRP A 445 7.80 -1.81 2.05
CA TRP A 445 9.26 -1.87 2.02
C TRP A 445 9.78 -3.30 2.18
N ARG A 446 9.26 -3.99 3.20
CA ARG A 446 9.65 -5.37 3.45
C ARG A 446 9.26 -6.33 2.32
N LYS A 447 8.08 -6.15 1.71
CA LYS A 447 7.65 -6.94 0.54
C LYS A 447 8.56 -6.69 -0.67
N ASN A 448 8.96 -5.44 -0.88
CA ASN A 448 9.87 -5.10 -1.96
C ASN A 448 11.25 -5.77 -1.78
N VAL A 449 11.83 -5.68 -0.59
CA VAL A 449 13.10 -6.36 -0.29
C VAL A 449 12.98 -7.87 -0.52
N SER A 450 11.88 -8.47 -0.07
CA SER A 450 11.62 -9.90 -0.30
C SER A 450 11.57 -10.25 -1.79
N TYR A 451 10.83 -9.46 -2.55
CA TYR A 451 10.68 -9.65 -3.99
C TYR A 451 12.03 -9.51 -4.73
N GLN A 452 12.81 -8.48 -4.38
CA GLN A 452 14.14 -8.28 -4.96
C GLN A 452 15.10 -9.45 -4.64
N TYR A 453 15.08 -9.95 -3.40
CA TYR A 453 15.90 -11.12 -3.03
C TYR A 453 15.49 -12.36 -3.81
N LEU A 454 14.19 -12.63 -3.94
CA LEU A 454 13.68 -13.73 -4.75
C LEU A 454 14.05 -13.60 -6.23
N SER A 455 13.87 -12.41 -6.80
CA SER A 455 14.18 -12.15 -8.21
C SER A 455 15.67 -12.31 -8.50
N ASN A 456 16.55 -11.76 -7.64
CA ASN A 456 18.00 -11.80 -7.83
C ASN A 456 18.61 -13.17 -7.52
N SER A 457 17.95 -14.00 -6.70
CA SER A 457 18.40 -15.35 -6.34
C SER A 457 17.79 -16.45 -7.21
N GLY A 458 17.10 -16.10 -8.29
CA GLY A 458 16.42 -17.10 -9.13
C GLY A 458 15.27 -17.83 -8.44
N GLY A 459 14.64 -17.20 -7.42
CA GLY A 459 13.49 -17.77 -6.70
C GLY A 459 13.86 -18.51 -5.41
N ASP A 460 15.07 -18.35 -4.87
CA ASP A 460 15.51 -19.01 -3.63
C ASP A 460 14.70 -18.51 -2.42
N LEU A 461 13.76 -19.35 -1.97
CA LEU A 461 12.90 -19.09 -0.82
C LEU A 461 13.66 -19.20 0.51
N ALA A 462 14.66 -20.08 0.60
CA ALA A 462 15.43 -20.31 1.83
C ALA A 462 16.30 -19.10 2.15
N LEU A 463 17.06 -18.61 1.18
CA LEU A 463 17.87 -17.38 1.31
C LEU A 463 17.01 -16.16 1.66
N THR A 464 15.85 -16.00 1.01
CA THR A 464 14.93 -14.91 1.29
C THR A 464 14.31 -15.02 2.68
N ALA A 465 13.99 -16.25 3.12
CA ALA A 465 13.45 -16.52 4.45
C ALA A 465 14.48 -16.22 5.55
N GLU A 466 15.73 -16.58 5.34
CA GLU A 466 16.86 -16.26 6.22
C GLU A 466 17.03 -14.74 6.35
N LYS A 467 17.18 -14.02 5.23
CA LYS A 467 17.31 -12.55 5.18
C LYS A 467 16.20 -11.83 5.94
N LEU A 468 14.98 -12.29 5.78
CA LEU A 468 13.83 -11.67 6.44
C LEU A 468 13.57 -12.24 7.85
N GLY A 469 14.31 -13.25 8.29
CA GLY A 469 14.04 -13.99 9.51
C GLY A 469 12.62 -14.56 9.57
N ASN A 470 12.14 -15.11 8.45
CA ASN A 470 10.85 -15.76 8.30
C ASN A 470 11.00 -17.27 8.12
N THR A 471 9.89 -17.97 7.86
CA THR A 471 9.90 -19.32 7.28
C THR A 471 9.65 -19.22 5.78
N GLU A 472 10.11 -20.18 4.99
CA GLU A 472 9.86 -20.25 3.55
C GLU A 472 8.38 -20.22 3.22
N ILE A 473 7.54 -20.92 4.00
CA ILE A 473 6.08 -20.90 3.85
C ILE A 473 5.54 -19.48 4.00
N THR A 474 6.07 -18.70 4.95
CA THR A 474 5.67 -17.30 5.15
C THR A 474 6.09 -16.42 3.98
N VAL A 475 7.30 -16.63 3.44
CA VAL A 475 7.79 -15.90 2.26
C VAL A 475 6.90 -16.20 1.06
N ARG A 476 6.68 -17.49 0.76
CA ARG A 476 5.83 -17.93 -0.35
C ARG A 476 4.41 -17.35 -0.27
N LYS A 477 3.79 -17.36 0.91
CA LYS A 477 2.40 -16.88 1.09
C LYS A 477 2.25 -15.36 1.04
N ASN A 478 3.20 -14.61 1.59
CA ASN A 478 2.97 -13.19 1.90
C ASN A 478 3.93 -12.21 1.23
N TYR A 479 5.10 -12.68 0.76
CA TYR A 479 6.20 -11.81 0.37
C TYR A 479 6.78 -12.07 -1.02
N SER A 480 6.31 -13.09 -1.75
CA SER A 480 6.87 -13.50 -3.05
C SER A 480 6.23 -12.80 -4.25
N ARG A 481 5.33 -11.84 -4.04
CA ARG A 481 4.54 -11.26 -5.13
C ARG A 481 5.03 -9.87 -5.50
N PRO A 482 5.20 -9.58 -6.82
CA PRO A 482 5.53 -8.25 -7.30
C PRO A 482 4.36 -7.26 -7.08
N ALA A 483 4.64 -5.98 -7.26
CA ALA A 483 3.59 -4.97 -7.43
C ALA A 483 2.84 -5.22 -8.75
N LEU A 484 1.59 -4.77 -8.83
CA LEU A 484 0.77 -4.93 -10.04
C LEU A 484 1.42 -4.30 -11.27
N GLU A 485 2.00 -3.10 -11.11
CA GLU A 485 2.67 -2.39 -12.20
C GLU A 485 3.92 -3.15 -12.70
N ASP A 486 4.75 -3.67 -11.77
CA ASP A 486 5.94 -4.45 -12.12
C ASP A 486 5.55 -5.78 -12.79
N PHE A 487 4.48 -6.43 -12.31
CA PHE A 487 3.96 -7.66 -12.91
C PHE A 487 3.38 -7.40 -14.30
N ALA A 488 2.60 -6.33 -14.47
CA ALA A 488 2.02 -5.97 -15.76
C ALA A 488 3.11 -5.66 -16.80
N ALA A 489 4.16 -4.93 -16.41
CA ALA A 489 5.29 -4.63 -17.29
C ALA A 489 6.04 -5.92 -17.73
N GLN A 490 6.31 -6.84 -16.79
CA GLN A 490 6.96 -8.12 -17.11
C GLN A 490 6.08 -8.98 -18.01
N LEU A 491 4.79 -9.06 -17.72
CA LEU A 491 3.84 -9.84 -18.51
C LEU A 491 3.66 -9.26 -19.92
N SER A 492 3.58 -7.93 -20.02
CA SER A 492 3.53 -7.24 -21.32
C SER A 492 4.77 -7.52 -22.17
N GLY A 493 5.98 -7.40 -21.57
CA GLY A 493 7.22 -7.72 -22.25
C GLY A 493 7.31 -9.19 -22.68
N PHE A 494 6.82 -10.11 -21.85
CA PHE A 494 6.75 -11.54 -22.20
C PHE A 494 5.84 -11.79 -23.41
N PHE A 495 4.62 -11.21 -23.41
CA PHE A 495 3.70 -11.36 -24.53
C PHE A 495 4.20 -10.69 -25.80
N GLU A 496 4.87 -9.54 -25.69
CA GLU A 496 5.51 -8.90 -26.82
C GLU A 496 6.62 -9.77 -27.42
N ALA A 497 7.47 -10.37 -26.58
CA ALA A 497 8.50 -11.29 -27.03
C ALA A 497 7.92 -12.55 -27.70
N MET A 498 6.84 -13.11 -27.15
CA MET A 498 6.13 -14.24 -27.77
C MET A 498 5.55 -13.86 -29.15
N HIS A 499 4.89 -12.70 -29.24
CA HIS A 499 4.37 -12.19 -30.50
C HIS A 499 5.47 -12.02 -31.56
N LEU A 500 6.55 -11.35 -31.20
CA LEU A 500 7.71 -11.16 -32.10
C LEU A 500 8.33 -12.48 -32.53
N ALA A 501 8.45 -13.47 -31.63
CA ALA A 501 8.95 -14.80 -31.96
C ALA A 501 7.98 -15.53 -32.90
N ALA A 502 6.68 -15.42 -32.73
CA ALA A 502 5.70 -16.02 -33.63
C ALA A 502 5.77 -15.41 -35.04
N VAL A 503 5.88 -14.07 -35.10
CA VAL A 503 6.04 -13.35 -36.38
C VAL A 503 7.37 -13.73 -37.06
N ALA A 504 8.49 -13.79 -36.34
CA ALA A 504 9.81 -14.09 -36.89
C ALA A 504 9.86 -15.46 -37.57
N ARG A 505 9.09 -16.45 -37.11
CA ARG A 505 9.01 -17.78 -37.78
C ARG A 505 8.39 -17.72 -39.15
N THR A 506 7.58 -16.70 -39.46
CA THR A 506 6.84 -16.61 -40.71
C THR A 506 7.55 -15.82 -41.80
N ARG A 507 8.79 -15.35 -41.54
CA ARG A 507 9.53 -14.48 -42.45
C ARG A 507 11.04 -14.71 -42.40
N ASP A 508 11.69 -14.53 -43.59
CA ASP A 508 13.14 -14.53 -43.73
C ASP A 508 13.71 -13.11 -43.91
N ALA A 509 12.84 -12.12 -44.03
CA ALA A 509 13.22 -10.71 -44.22
C ALA A 509 12.55 -9.83 -43.18
N ASN A 510 13.27 -8.81 -42.70
CA ASN A 510 12.71 -7.84 -41.73
C ASN A 510 11.64 -6.94 -42.36
N LEU A 511 11.78 -6.65 -43.65
CA LEU A 511 10.83 -5.85 -44.43
C LEU A 511 10.46 -6.61 -45.69
N ILE A 512 9.16 -6.79 -45.92
CA ILE A 512 8.64 -7.42 -47.14
C ILE A 512 7.90 -6.34 -47.93
N PRO A 513 8.35 -6.03 -49.17
CA PRO A 513 7.78 -4.95 -49.95
C PRO A 513 6.28 -5.08 -50.15
N VAL A 514 5.61 -3.94 -50.24
CA VAL A 514 4.17 -3.80 -50.55
C VAL A 514 4.03 -3.07 -51.86
N GLN A 515 3.24 -3.64 -52.76
CA GLN A 515 2.92 -2.96 -54.03
C GLN A 515 1.82 -1.94 -53.81
N ILE A 516 2.18 -0.64 -53.81
CA ILE A 516 1.22 0.43 -53.68
C ILE A 516 0.91 0.96 -55.12
N THR A 517 -0.37 0.87 -55.51
CA THR A 517 -0.85 1.28 -56.84
C THR A 517 -1.64 2.57 -56.75
N LYS A 518 -1.48 3.42 -57.79
CA LYS A 518 -2.25 4.70 -57.89
C LYS A 518 -3.58 4.54 -58.63
N GLU A 519 -3.68 3.49 -59.48
CA GLU A 519 -4.86 3.24 -60.28
C GLU A 519 -5.74 2.18 -59.69
N LYS A 520 -6.97 2.50 -59.38
CA LYS A 520 -7.95 1.58 -58.81
C LYS A 520 -8.63 0.79 -59.93
N ARG A 521 -8.48 -0.53 -59.88
CA ARG A 521 -9.13 -1.46 -60.83
C ARG A 521 -10.31 -2.14 -60.16
N PRO A 522 -11.56 -1.82 -60.52
CA PRO A 522 -12.76 -2.36 -59.85
C PRO A 522 -12.81 -3.87 -59.82
N GLU A 523 -12.31 -4.53 -60.88
CA GLU A 523 -12.34 -6.01 -61.03
C GLU A 523 -11.28 -6.76 -60.20
N ALA A 524 -10.35 -6.02 -59.61
CA ALA A 524 -9.25 -6.56 -58.84
C ALA A 524 -9.37 -6.31 -57.34
N ILE A 525 -10.50 -5.75 -56.90
CA ILE A 525 -10.73 -5.40 -55.47
C ILE A 525 -10.86 -6.68 -54.63
N THR A 526 -10.18 -6.70 -53.49
CA THR A 526 -10.28 -7.75 -52.44
C THR A 526 -10.75 -7.14 -51.14
N SER A 527 -11.05 -7.94 -50.14
CA SER A 527 -11.44 -7.44 -48.80
C SER A 527 -10.28 -6.84 -47.99
N VAL A 528 -9.06 -6.87 -48.49
CA VAL A 528 -7.86 -6.33 -47.81
C VAL A 528 -7.04 -5.41 -48.71
N GLY A 529 -7.56 -5.03 -49.89
CA GLY A 529 -6.87 -4.22 -50.86
C GLY A 529 -7.25 -4.64 -52.30
N SER A 530 -6.24 -4.89 -53.17
CA SER A 530 -6.45 -5.33 -54.55
C SER A 530 -5.46 -6.39 -54.97
N CYS A 531 -5.77 -7.03 -56.10
CA CYS A 531 -4.91 -8.00 -56.76
C CYS A 531 -4.23 -7.36 -57.97
N GLY A 532 -2.89 -7.43 -58.06
CA GLY A 532 -2.14 -6.90 -59.21
C GLY A 532 -2.30 -7.70 -60.51
N LYS A 533 -2.95 -8.84 -60.47
CA LYS A 533 -3.18 -9.70 -61.65
C LYS A 533 -4.64 -10.04 -61.78
N ARG A 534 -5.20 -9.78 -62.98
CA ARG A 534 -6.67 -9.90 -63.25
C ARG A 534 -7.22 -11.34 -63.19
N THR A 535 -6.37 -12.34 -63.46
CA THR A 535 -6.71 -13.74 -63.39
C THR A 535 -5.55 -14.50 -62.78
N VAL A 536 -5.63 -14.79 -61.48
CA VAL A 536 -4.64 -15.63 -60.80
C VAL A 536 -5.22 -17.06 -60.73
N THR A 537 -4.65 -17.97 -61.52
CA THR A 537 -4.99 -19.38 -61.45
C THR A 537 -4.28 -20.07 -60.29
N GLU A 538 -3.14 -19.57 -59.87
CA GLU A 538 -2.35 -20.12 -58.75
C GLU A 538 -1.76 -18.96 -57.90
N PRO A 539 -2.33 -18.68 -56.73
CA PRO A 539 -1.74 -17.76 -55.81
C PRO A 539 -0.42 -18.33 -55.28
N ARG A 540 0.60 -17.46 -55.17
CA ARG A 540 1.90 -17.85 -54.62
C ARG A 540 2.36 -16.89 -53.54
N ARG A 541 3.14 -17.43 -52.59
CA ARG A 541 3.65 -16.66 -51.47
C ARG A 541 4.67 -15.62 -51.96
N ALA A 542 4.55 -14.41 -51.42
CA ALA A 542 5.50 -13.34 -51.72
C ALA A 542 6.89 -13.66 -51.12
N GLN A 543 7.93 -13.22 -51.84
CA GLN A 543 9.31 -13.42 -51.41
C GLN A 543 9.57 -12.76 -50.05
N GLY A 544 10.24 -13.48 -49.15
CA GLY A 544 10.52 -13.01 -47.79
C GLY A 544 9.57 -13.59 -46.72
N PHE A 545 8.53 -14.36 -47.12
CA PHE A 545 7.75 -15.16 -46.22
C PHE A 545 8.17 -16.63 -46.25
N THR A 546 8.27 -17.27 -45.07
CA THR A 546 8.58 -18.70 -44.95
C THR A 546 7.33 -19.57 -45.18
N GLU A 547 7.53 -20.88 -45.22
CA GLU A 547 6.42 -21.85 -45.32
C GLU A 547 5.47 -21.82 -44.12
N LEU A 548 5.90 -21.29 -43.01
CA LEU A 548 5.09 -21.12 -41.80
C LEU A 548 4.15 -19.90 -41.86
N ALA A 549 4.31 -19.00 -42.83
CA ALA A 549 3.36 -17.93 -43.06
C ALA A 549 2.04 -18.49 -43.67
N PRO A 550 0.89 -17.81 -43.44
CA PRO A 550 -0.38 -18.22 -44.04
C PRO A 550 -0.23 -18.46 -45.56
N GLU A 551 -0.75 -19.57 -46.01
CA GLU A 551 -0.70 -19.95 -47.43
C GLU A 551 -1.68 -19.10 -48.22
N PRO A 552 -1.25 -18.36 -49.26
CA PRO A 552 -2.11 -17.54 -50.07
C PRO A 552 -3.21 -18.34 -50.76
N SER A 553 -4.45 -17.89 -50.60
CA SER A 553 -5.63 -18.53 -51.21
C SER A 553 -6.64 -17.49 -51.63
N CYS A 554 -7.11 -17.53 -52.87
CA CYS A 554 -8.14 -16.61 -53.35
C CYS A 554 -9.52 -16.89 -52.70
N ARG A 555 -9.68 -18.00 -51.93
CA ARG A 555 -10.85 -18.31 -51.14
C ARG A 555 -10.85 -17.72 -49.75
N HIS A 556 -9.65 -17.35 -49.28
CA HIS A 556 -9.42 -16.79 -47.94
C HIS A 556 -8.79 -15.40 -48.08
N PRO A 557 -9.62 -14.36 -48.17
CA PRO A 557 -9.14 -13.02 -48.58
C PRO A 557 -8.11 -12.42 -47.63
N GLU A 558 -8.10 -12.76 -46.36
CA GLU A 558 -7.10 -12.32 -45.38
C GLU A 558 -5.68 -12.84 -45.75
N THR A 559 -5.59 -13.95 -46.46
CA THR A 559 -4.29 -14.52 -46.90
C THR A 559 -3.71 -13.78 -48.10
N CYS A 560 -4.46 -12.90 -48.76
CA CYS A 560 -3.94 -12.04 -49.82
C CYS A 560 -2.74 -11.19 -49.34
N LEU A 561 -2.72 -10.82 -48.08
CA LEU A 561 -1.62 -10.06 -47.44
C LEU A 561 -0.23 -10.75 -47.60
N PHE A 562 -0.22 -12.05 -47.83
CA PHE A 562 0.99 -12.88 -48.01
C PHE A 562 1.25 -13.27 -49.47
N CYS A 563 0.42 -12.79 -50.39
CA CYS A 563 0.50 -13.14 -51.79
C CYS A 563 1.44 -12.21 -52.58
N ASP A 564 2.18 -12.76 -53.51
CA ASP A 564 3.08 -12.02 -54.42
C ASP A 564 2.32 -11.01 -55.32
N PHE A 565 1.02 -11.23 -55.55
CA PHE A 565 0.16 -10.38 -56.35
C PHE A 565 -0.64 -9.38 -55.55
N TYR A 566 -0.37 -9.30 -54.23
CA TYR A 566 -1.09 -8.34 -53.36
C TYR A 566 -0.68 -6.90 -53.68
N ALA A 567 -1.65 -6.06 -53.85
CA ALA A 567 -1.51 -4.61 -54.04
C ALA A 567 -2.52 -3.85 -53.17
N VAL A 568 -2.17 -2.65 -52.79
CA VAL A 568 -3.02 -1.77 -51.98
C VAL A 568 -3.01 -0.35 -52.55
N HIS A 569 -4.11 0.38 -52.35
CA HIS A 569 -4.21 1.81 -52.70
C HIS A 569 -4.00 2.64 -51.41
N ALA A 570 -3.35 3.80 -51.60
CA ALA A 570 -3.18 4.77 -50.54
C ALA A 570 -4.45 5.65 -50.39
N ASP A 571 -5.61 5.01 -50.11
CA ASP A 571 -6.91 5.67 -49.94
C ASP A 571 -7.64 5.25 -48.66
N GLU A 572 -8.69 6.00 -48.31
CA GLU A 572 -9.48 5.73 -47.09
C GLU A 572 -10.15 4.34 -47.11
N GLU A 573 -10.53 3.84 -48.29
CA GLU A 573 -11.26 2.57 -48.41
C GLU A 573 -10.35 1.40 -48.06
N ASP A 574 -9.12 1.30 -48.63
CA ASP A 574 -8.19 0.21 -48.34
C ASP A 574 -7.62 0.34 -46.93
N ILE A 575 -7.36 1.56 -46.44
CA ILE A 575 -6.98 1.79 -45.05
C ILE A 575 -8.08 1.29 -44.10
N ARG A 576 -9.35 1.59 -44.35
CA ARG A 576 -10.48 1.16 -43.54
C ARG A 576 -10.63 -0.38 -43.56
N ARG A 577 -10.49 -1.01 -44.74
CA ARG A 577 -10.53 -2.48 -44.87
C ARG A 577 -9.47 -3.15 -44.02
N LEU A 578 -8.23 -2.70 -44.09
CA LEU A 578 -7.13 -3.24 -43.33
C LEU A 578 -7.31 -3.08 -41.82
N LEU A 579 -7.71 -1.88 -41.37
CA LEU A 579 -7.95 -1.60 -39.97
C LEU A 579 -9.17 -2.36 -39.43
N SER A 580 -10.21 -2.56 -40.25
CA SER A 580 -11.38 -3.36 -39.87
C SER A 580 -11.03 -4.84 -39.67
N LEU A 581 -10.24 -5.44 -40.58
CA LEU A 581 -9.73 -6.81 -40.37
C LEU A 581 -8.88 -6.91 -39.11
N ARG A 582 -7.97 -5.94 -38.91
CA ARG A 582 -7.14 -5.89 -37.70
C ARG A 582 -8.01 -5.84 -36.41
N TYR A 583 -9.02 -5.01 -36.41
CA TYR A 583 -9.97 -4.88 -35.29
C TYR A 583 -10.69 -6.21 -35.01
N LEU A 584 -11.22 -6.88 -36.03
CA LEU A 584 -11.89 -8.16 -35.89
C LEU A 584 -10.96 -9.23 -35.31
N ILE A 585 -9.74 -9.33 -35.82
CA ILE A 585 -8.77 -10.30 -35.30
C ILE A 585 -8.47 -10.01 -33.83
N GLN A 586 -8.26 -8.74 -33.47
CA GLN A 586 -8.01 -8.35 -32.07
C GLN A 586 -9.19 -8.64 -31.16
N ALA A 587 -10.43 -8.47 -31.63
CA ALA A 587 -11.65 -8.75 -30.85
C ALA A 587 -11.79 -10.24 -30.47
N THR A 588 -11.19 -11.15 -31.26
CA THR A 588 -11.19 -12.59 -30.96
C THR A 588 -10.14 -12.99 -29.89
N ARG A 589 -9.24 -12.09 -29.50
CA ARG A 589 -8.10 -12.40 -28.64
C ARG A 589 -8.51 -12.99 -27.28
N SER A 590 -9.58 -12.49 -26.68
CA SER A 590 -10.09 -12.93 -25.38
C SER A 590 -10.64 -14.37 -25.38
N LYS A 591 -10.91 -14.96 -26.55
CA LYS A 591 -11.50 -16.30 -26.71
C LYS A 591 -10.46 -17.40 -26.97
N HIS A 592 -9.20 -17.03 -27.13
CA HIS A 592 -8.12 -17.97 -27.42
C HIS A 592 -7.02 -17.90 -26.38
N GLU A 593 -6.27 -19.00 -26.19
CA GLU A 593 -5.01 -18.96 -25.44
C GLU A 593 -4.01 -18.08 -26.19
N HIS A 594 -3.22 -17.29 -25.46
CA HIS A 594 -2.32 -16.28 -26.04
C HIS A 594 -1.36 -16.87 -27.06
N GLU A 595 -0.72 -18.01 -26.75
CA GLU A 595 0.23 -18.66 -27.63
C GLU A 595 -0.41 -19.11 -28.94
N TYR A 596 -1.58 -19.75 -28.87
CA TYR A 596 -2.33 -20.17 -30.04
C TYR A 596 -2.76 -18.99 -30.91
N TRP A 597 -3.22 -17.91 -30.30
CA TRP A 597 -3.67 -16.71 -31.01
C TRP A 597 -2.50 -16.01 -31.73
N ASP A 598 -1.33 -15.87 -31.08
CA ASP A 598 -0.16 -15.24 -31.67
C ASP A 598 0.42 -16.08 -32.84
N ILE A 599 0.43 -17.40 -32.74
CA ILE A 599 0.84 -18.30 -33.81
C ILE A 599 -0.11 -18.18 -35.02
N LYS A 600 -1.43 -18.11 -34.76
CA LYS A 600 -2.45 -18.10 -35.83
C LYS A 600 -2.60 -16.73 -36.50
N PHE A 601 -2.59 -15.66 -35.74
CA PHE A 601 -2.97 -14.32 -36.21
C PHE A 601 -1.86 -13.29 -36.11
N GLY A 602 -0.79 -13.54 -35.36
CA GLY A 602 0.29 -12.58 -35.12
C GLY A 602 0.93 -12.07 -36.41
N SER A 603 1.22 -12.99 -37.35
CA SER A 603 1.80 -12.64 -38.66
C SER A 603 0.85 -11.78 -39.51
N THR A 604 -0.45 -12.01 -39.45
CA THR A 604 -1.48 -11.24 -40.17
C THR A 604 -1.57 -9.80 -39.63
N ILE A 605 -1.64 -9.64 -38.30
CA ILE A 605 -1.65 -8.31 -37.69
C ILE A 605 -0.35 -7.56 -38.00
N HIS A 606 0.79 -8.18 -37.85
CA HIS A 606 2.06 -7.56 -38.15
C HIS A 606 2.12 -7.11 -39.63
N ARG A 607 1.64 -7.95 -40.55
CA ARG A 607 1.59 -7.60 -41.97
C ARG A 607 0.66 -6.43 -42.27
N ILE A 608 -0.52 -6.37 -41.62
CA ILE A 608 -1.41 -5.22 -41.74
C ILE A 608 -0.70 -3.94 -41.26
N ASP A 609 -0.02 -3.98 -40.12
CA ASP A 609 0.69 -2.83 -39.59
C ASP A 609 1.84 -2.38 -40.52
N GLU A 610 2.57 -3.32 -41.16
CA GLU A 610 3.57 -3.00 -42.19
C GLU A 610 2.94 -2.32 -43.41
N VAL A 611 1.82 -2.84 -43.92
CA VAL A 611 1.12 -2.26 -45.07
C VAL A 611 0.64 -0.83 -44.78
N ILE A 612 0.06 -0.61 -43.60
CA ILE A 612 -0.37 0.72 -43.16
C ILE A 612 0.84 1.66 -43.01
N ALA A 613 1.96 1.20 -42.51
CA ALA A 613 3.18 1.99 -42.41
C ALA A 613 3.71 2.36 -43.81
N ALA A 614 3.75 1.38 -44.74
CA ALA A 614 4.16 1.67 -46.12
C ALA A 614 3.25 2.68 -46.86
N ILE A 615 1.94 2.63 -46.61
CA ILE A 615 1.00 3.64 -47.09
C ILE A 615 1.35 5.03 -46.55
N ASN A 616 1.59 5.12 -45.23
CA ASN A 616 1.96 6.38 -44.59
C ASN A 616 3.30 6.94 -45.09
N ASP A 617 4.26 6.08 -45.35
CA ASP A 617 5.58 6.48 -45.86
C ASP A 617 5.50 6.96 -47.32
N THR A 618 4.51 6.51 -48.10
CA THR A 618 4.29 6.93 -49.49
C THR A 618 3.68 8.35 -49.55
N ASP A 619 2.81 8.67 -48.58
CA ASP A 619 2.19 9.99 -48.47
C ASP A 619 1.95 10.37 -47.02
N ILE A 620 2.82 11.20 -46.47
CA ILE A 620 2.81 11.66 -45.09
C ILE A 620 1.49 12.41 -44.76
N SER A 621 0.82 12.99 -45.74
CA SER A 621 -0.47 13.66 -45.52
C SER A 621 -1.59 12.73 -45.10
N LEU A 622 -1.43 11.41 -45.33
CA LEU A 622 -2.39 10.38 -44.90
C LEU A 622 -2.30 10.05 -43.41
N GLY A 623 -1.28 10.50 -42.69
CA GLY A 623 -1.12 10.19 -41.26
C GLY A 623 -2.31 10.66 -40.40
N ASP A 624 -2.91 11.78 -40.68
CA ASP A 624 -4.12 12.25 -39.99
C ASP A 624 -5.36 11.43 -40.41
N THR A 625 -5.45 11.06 -41.67
CA THR A 625 -6.52 10.20 -42.23
C THR A 625 -6.44 8.78 -41.57
N ILE A 626 -5.27 8.19 -41.49
CA ILE A 626 -5.07 6.90 -40.85
C ILE A 626 -5.50 6.95 -39.37
N ARG A 627 -5.12 8.02 -38.66
CA ARG A 627 -5.52 8.22 -37.26
C ARG A 627 -7.04 8.38 -37.11
N ARG A 628 -7.66 9.14 -37.93
CA ARG A 628 -9.12 9.33 -37.97
C ARG A 628 -9.83 8.01 -38.23
N ILE A 629 -9.46 7.29 -39.29
CA ILE A 629 -10.08 6.00 -39.63
C ILE A 629 -9.88 4.96 -38.52
N ARG A 630 -8.70 4.92 -37.89
CA ARG A 630 -8.45 4.03 -36.74
C ARG A 630 -9.43 4.31 -35.60
N ASN A 631 -9.63 5.56 -35.21
CA ASN A 631 -10.58 5.95 -34.17
C ASN A 631 -12.03 5.59 -34.56
N GLU A 632 -12.39 5.76 -35.83
CA GLU A 632 -13.72 5.39 -36.35
C GLU A 632 -13.94 3.87 -36.28
N VAL A 633 -12.95 3.07 -36.71
CA VAL A 633 -13.00 1.60 -36.66
C VAL A 633 -13.02 1.11 -35.21
N ASP A 634 -12.20 1.69 -34.31
CA ASP A 634 -12.19 1.37 -32.88
C ASP A 634 -13.53 1.72 -32.19
N SER A 635 -14.30 2.65 -32.78
CA SER A 635 -15.66 3.01 -32.37
C SER A 635 -16.75 2.16 -33.05
N GLY A 636 -16.37 1.15 -33.84
CA GLY A 636 -17.29 0.21 -34.49
C GLY A 636 -17.70 0.59 -35.93
N HIS A 637 -17.14 1.64 -36.53
CA HIS A 637 -17.41 2.01 -37.93
C HIS A 637 -16.50 1.23 -38.89
N LEU A 638 -16.83 -0.07 -39.07
CA LEU A 638 -16.07 -0.98 -39.91
C LEU A 638 -16.33 -0.76 -41.39
N ASP A 639 -15.43 -1.29 -42.24
CA ASP A 639 -15.71 -1.46 -43.69
C ASP A 639 -16.91 -2.42 -43.87
N SER A 640 -17.72 -2.18 -44.91
CA SER A 640 -18.99 -2.88 -45.14
C SER A 640 -18.80 -4.39 -45.27
N PHE A 641 -17.74 -4.87 -45.91
CA PHE A 641 -17.44 -6.27 -46.03
C PHE A 641 -17.17 -6.90 -44.63
N TRP A 642 -16.35 -6.25 -43.82
CA TRP A 642 -15.99 -6.77 -42.50
C TRP A 642 -17.09 -6.57 -41.45
N ALA A 643 -17.95 -5.57 -41.61
CA ALA A 643 -19.12 -5.38 -40.74
C ALA A 643 -20.07 -6.58 -40.76
N ILE A 644 -20.33 -7.15 -41.92
CA ILE A 644 -21.17 -8.37 -42.04
C ILE A 644 -20.53 -9.54 -41.28
N HIS A 645 -19.23 -9.70 -41.36
CA HIS A 645 -18.53 -10.75 -40.62
C HIS A 645 -18.51 -10.49 -39.10
N PHE A 646 -18.43 -9.24 -38.69
CA PHE A 646 -18.47 -8.86 -37.25
C PHE A 646 -19.84 -9.26 -36.64
N ASP A 647 -20.94 -8.91 -37.27
CA ASP A 647 -22.29 -9.26 -36.80
C ASP A 647 -22.47 -10.78 -36.70
N THR A 648 -21.92 -11.53 -37.65
CA THR A 648 -21.96 -13.00 -37.63
C THR A 648 -21.15 -13.54 -36.44
N LEU A 649 -19.93 -13.00 -36.16
CA LEU A 649 -19.09 -13.42 -35.06
C LEU A 649 -19.70 -13.10 -33.67
N VAL A 650 -20.37 -11.96 -33.56
CA VAL A 650 -21.16 -11.59 -32.36
C VAL A 650 -22.34 -12.56 -32.17
N TYR A 651 -23.08 -12.82 -33.23
CA TYR A 651 -24.22 -13.74 -33.18
C TYR A 651 -23.84 -15.16 -32.74
N VAL A 652 -22.71 -15.66 -33.23
CA VAL A 652 -22.18 -16.98 -32.86
C VAL A 652 -21.46 -16.97 -31.48
N GLY A 653 -21.40 -15.80 -30.83
CA GLY A 653 -20.77 -15.64 -29.51
C GLY A 653 -19.23 -15.76 -29.50
N THR A 654 -18.60 -15.56 -30.65
CA THR A 654 -17.11 -15.57 -30.80
C THR A 654 -16.49 -14.25 -30.41
N ILE A 655 -17.25 -13.17 -30.45
CA ILE A 655 -16.88 -11.81 -30.00
C ILE A 655 -17.99 -11.34 -29.05
N SER A 656 -17.61 -10.64 -27.99
CA SER A 656 -18.54 -10.07 -26.99
C SER A 656 -18.47 -8.56 -27.00
#